data_6ac3436606888d237371d1f2defb4eec
#
_entry.id   6ac3436606888d237371d1f2defb4eec
#
_cell.length_a   1.000
_cell.length_b   1.000
_cell.length_c   1.000
_cell.angle_alpha   90.00
_cell.angle_beta   90.00
_cell.angle_gamma   90.00
#
_symmetry.space_group_name_H-M   'P 1'
#
loop_
_entity.id
_entity.type
_entity.pdbx_description
1 polymer ?
#
loop_
_entity_poly.entity_id
_entity_poly.type
_entity_poly.pdbx_seq_one_letter_code
_entity_poly.pdbx_strand_id
1 'polypeptide(L)'
;YEIPLRLVGSEMCIRDSSILVLFTKQKYGKFFKFQYIRDRKKLGMMNRSLRICYFICIVLLLTSCSTTKFVPDGEYLLDKVEIVSDNRDYKSADLKSYLRQQPNFKVFGLMKWQLFVYDWSGKNEKKWINKQLRRIGEPPVVLDTMLVEQSAMELERFYINKGYVHADVSTTIDTARHKKAVVTYHIKANDPYRIRNYTMKFPDPKIDSLAHLKAPRRSPLASAFRSSQEEYNQLVKEGTLFDRDILDKERERITTLLRWNGYYGFNRDYLGYIADSSFNQNVVDLDMSMKPYRKVLPNGSVEDQPHRQYYIKDVTVLTDYNPMGVGEDASFMATDTMLSAGVNIVYGRNGKSIRPSVLRRSTYIRPGQLFSEKNIEQTYSAFASLRALRNVNIRFTEVEERDTMKLDCYILTSPAKINTVGVDLEGTNSAGDYGFASSLNYQHRNIFRGSELFSARVRGAYEALSGNKANGFGNYWELGAEGSLLFPRFLFPFLSSDFRRRLRASTEAKISYNLQKRPEYTRAILSGGWSYIWQDRGNTQARHTFKLVDLNYVYLPDKNMDFINSLPDYMVLYNYTNHFIMSSGYTYSFSNYSPQNRLRNTHSLRASVEVAGNLLSAFSHLTGAKKNDDGYYELFGTEYAQYVKLDFDFSKGIVLDSRNKLAFHIGVGVGMAYGNSNYLPFERAYFSGGANSVRGWSVRELGPGSMEVDSTTSFALQSGDIRLDLNLEYRTKLFWKFELAAYIDAGNIWTRNVSDERYKAGNFDFSRFYKEIAVSYGLGLRLDFDFFLLRLDTGFKAYNPQEKKSRRWAITRPNFKDNFALHFAVGYPF
;
A
#
# COMPACT_ATOMS: atom_id res chain seq x y z
N TYR A 1 5.87 -20.19 10.80
CA TYR A 1 6.52 -20.29 9.48
C TYR A 1 6.04 -19.11 8.65
N GLU A 2 6.74 -17.98 8.74
CA GLU A 2 6.52 -16.85 7.84
C GLU A 2 7.48 -17.02 6.67
N ILE A 3 6.93 -17.32 5.52
CA ILE A 3 7.63 -17.20 4.23
C ILE A 3 7.48 -15.72 3.82
N PRO A 4 8.54 -14.92 3.76
CA PRO A 4 8.44 -13.58 3.21
C PRO A 4 8.32 -13.69 1.69
N LEU A 5 7.10 -13.68 1.18
CA LEU A 5 6.83 -13.47 -0.23
C LEU A 5 7.14 -12.00 -0.59
N ARG A 6 8.37 -11.74 -0.98
CA ARG A 6 8.70 -10.57 -1.80
C ARG A 6 8.29 -10.88 -3.24
N LEU A 7 7.05 -10.60 -3.57
CA LEU A 7 6.63 -10.48 -4.96
C LEU A 7 7.18 -9.15 -5.50
N VAL A 8 8.30 -9.25 -6.19
CA VAL A 8 8.73 -8.21 -7.13
C VAL A 8 7.71 -8.27 -8.26
N GLY A 9 6.94 -7.19 -8.47
CA GLY A 9 5.96 -7.11 -9.52
C GLY A 9 6.61 -7.25 -10.90
N SER A 10 6.63 -8.46 -11.43
CA SER A 10 6.85 -8.69 -12.84
C SER A 10 5.49 -8.63 -13.52
N GLU A 11 5.31 -7.68 -14.40
CA GLU A 11 4.12 -7.57 -15.25
C GLU A 11 4.13 -8.76 -16.23
N MET A 12 3.11 -9.58 -16.17
CA MET A 12 2.90 -10.70 -17.05
C MET A 12 1.77 -10.39 -18.01
N CYS A 13 2.08 -10.08 -19.26
CA CYS A 13 1.10 -9.87 -20.32
C CYS A 13 1.01 -11.08 -21.23
N ILE A 14 -0.19 -11.62 -21.41
CA ILE A 14 -0.45 -12.69 -22.39
C ILE A 14 -1.03 -12.05 -23.66
N ARG A 15 -0.28 -12.13 -24.73
CA ARG A 15 -0.75 -11.80 -26.08
C ARG A 15 -0.93 -13.09 -26.85
N ASP A 16 -2.05 -13.79 -26.70
CA ASP A 16 -2.66 -14.56 -27.80
C ASP A 16 -3.91 -15.33 -27.38
N SER A 17 -4.91 -15.16 -28.20
CA SER A 17 -6.19 -15.89 -28.22
C SER A 17 -6.08 -17.38 -28.61
N SER A 18 -4.87 -17.91 -28.81
CA SER A 18 -4.63 -19.27 -29.28
C SER A 18 -4.71 -20.35 -28.19
N ILE A 19 -4.64 -19.96 -26.91
CA ILE A 19 -4.64 -20.95 -25.79
C ILE A 19 -6.04 -21.43 -25.44
N LEU A 20 -7.09 -20.69 -25.74
CA LEU A 20 -8.46 -21.14 -25.49
C LEU A 20 -8.92 -22.26 -26.43
N VAL A 21 -8.20 -22.49 -27.53
CA VAL A 21 -8.52 -23.51 -28.55
C VAL A 21 -7.83 -24.85 -28.25
N LEU A 22 -6.74 -24.87 -27.49
CA LEU A 22 -5.97 -26.10 -27.22
C LEU A 22 -6.50 -26.96 -26.06
N PHE A 23 -7.24 -26.37 -25.10
CA PHE A 23 -7.85 -27.14 -24.01
C PHE A 23 -9.18 -27.82 -24.37
N THR A 24 -9.79 -27.47 -25.51
CA THR A 24 -11.05 -28.07 -25.96
C THR A 24 -10.89 -29.19 -26.98
N LYS A 25 -9.65 -29.52 -27.42
CA LYS A 25 -9.45 -30.51 -28.49
C LYS A 25 -9.14 -31.93 -28.04
N GLN A 26 -9.06 -32.23 -26.75
CA GLN A 26 -8.60 -33.56 -26.33
C GLN A 26 -9.57 -34.40 -25.48
N LYS A 27 -10.82 -34.02 -25.30
CA LYS A 27 -11.75 -34.94 -24.60
C LYS A 27 -13.24 -34.75 -24.91
N TYR A 28 -13.70 -34.70 -26.14
CA TYR A 28 -15.08 -35.07 -26.50
C TYR A 28 -15.21 -35.07 -28.03
N GLY A 29 -14.77 -36.12 -28.63
CA GLY A 29 -15.22 -36.51 -29.95
C GLY A 29 -16.62 -37.08 -29.84
N LYS A 30 -17.54 -36.46 -30.54
CA LYS A 30 -18.95 -36.75 -30.79
C LYS A 30 -19.90 -35.85 -29.99
N PHE A 31 -20.39 -34.88 -30.67
CA PHE A 31 -21.69 -34.24 -30.70
C PHE A 31 -21.57 -32.75 -31.02
N PHE A 32 -22.18 -32.41 -32.06
CA PHE A 32 -22.49 -31.12 -32.74
C PHE A 32 -21.69 -30.86 -34.03
N LYS A 33 -22.18 -31.45 -35.12
CA LYS A 33 -22.01 -30.88 -36.45
C LYS A 33 -22.86 -29.59 -36.54
N PHE A 34 -22.24 -28.46 -36.30
CA PHE A 34 -22.82 -27.21 -36.76
C PHE A 34 -22.48 -27.08 -38.24
N GLN A 35 -23.53 -27.15 -39.07
CA GLN A 35 -23.47 -26.86 -40.48
C GLN A 35 -23.04 -25.42 -40.68
N TYR A 36 -21.84 -25.25 -41.22
CA TYR A 36 -21.25 -23.96 -41.58
C TYR A 36 -22.04 -23.40 -42.77
N ILE A 37 -23.02 -22.54 -42.51
CA ILE A 37 -23.72 -21.80 -43.54
C ILE A 37 -22.80 -20.69 -44.06
N ARG A 38 -22.34 -20.92 -45.29
CA ARG A 38 -21.56 -20.02 -46.11
C ARG A 38 -22.52 -19.00 -46.75
N ASP A 39 -22.81 -17.91 -45.97
CA ASP A 39 -23.47 -16.74 -46.57
C ASP A 39 -22.88 -15.47 -46.00
N ARG A 40 -21.69 -15.09 -46.51
CA ARG A 40 -20.91 -13.91 -46.11
C ARG A 40 -21.45 -12.57 -46.65
N LYS A 41 -22.65 -12.54 -47.28
CA LYS A 41 -23.15 -11.28 -47.89
C LYS A 41 -24.46 -10.72 -47.31
N LYS A 42 -25.09 -11.35 -46.32
CA LYS A 42 -26.33 -10.81 -45.72
C LYS A 42 -26.27 -10.38 -44.27
N LEU A 43 -25.13 -10.55 -43.55
CA LEU A 43 -25.00 -10.11 -42.16
C LEU A 43 -24.44 -8.68 -41.97
N GLY A 44 -24.19 -7.98 -43.07
CA GLY A 44 -23.59 -6.64 -43.05
C GLY A 44 -24.53 -5.47 -42.80
N MET A 45 -25.82 -5.68 -42.75
CA MET A 45 -26.81 -4.62 -42.55
C MET A 45 -27.84 -4.93 -41.47
N MET A 46 -27.43 -5.46 -40.35
CA MET A 46 -28.27 -5.39 -39.15
C MET A 46 -28.16 -3.96 -38.57
N ASN A 47 -29.20 -3.18 -38.75
CA ASN A 47 -29.33 -1.76 -38.35
C ASN A 47 -28.84 -1.59 -36.88
N ARG A 48 -28.09 -0.53 -36.58
CA ARG A 48 -27.64 -0.15 -35.23
C ARG A 48 -28.79 -0.18 -34.21
N SER A 49 -29.98 0.22 -34.63
CA SER A 49 -31.22 0.15 -33.85
C SER A 49 -31.60 -1.28 -33.44
N LEU A 50 -31.39 -2.28 -34.30
CA LEU A 50 -31.73 -3.68 -33.99
C LEU A 50 -30.79 -4.28 -32.97
N ARG A 51 -29.48 -3.91 -32.97
CA ARG A 51 -28.52 -4.34 -31.98
C ARG A 51 -28.78 -3.70 -30.63
N ILE A 52 -29.17 -2.43 -30.62
CA ILE A 52 -29.58 -1.71 -29.41
C ILE A 52 -30.89 -2.32 -28.88
N CYS A 53 -31.89 -2.59 -29.73
CA CYS A 53 -33.10 -3.29 -29.32
C CYS A 53 -32.85 -4.70 -28.79
N TYR A 54 -31.93 -5.46 -29.41
CA TYR A 54 -31.57 -6.81 -28.94
C TYR A 54 -30.87 -6.75 -27.55
N PHE A 55 -30.00 -5.79 -27.37
CA PHE A 55 -29.36 -5.52 -26.08
C PHE A 55 -30.36 -5.07 -25.03
N ILE A 56 -31.28 -4.17 -25.39
CA ILE A 56 -32.37 -3.73 -24.51
C ILE A 56 -33.34 -4.89 -24.20
N CYS A 57 -33.68 -5.74 -25.17
CA CYS A 57 -34.47 -6.93 -24.95
C CYS A 57 -33.79 -7.97 -24.02
N ILE A 58 -32.47 -8.16 -24.17
CA ILE A 58 -31.70 -9.02 -23.26
C ILE A 58 -31.69 -8.43 -21.84
N VAL A 59 -31.52 -7.13 -21.71
CA VAL A 59 -31.55 -6.43 -20.41
C VAL A 59 -32.96 -6.51 -19.82
N LEU A 60 -34.04 -6.34 -20.61
CA LEU A 60 -35.42 -6.45 -20.17
C LEU A 60 -35.80 -7.90 -19.79
N LEU A 61 -35.29 -8.91 -20.53
CA LEU A 61 -35.48 -10.32 -20.15
C LEU A 61 -34.74 -10.67 -18.86
N LEU A 62 -33.59 -10.06 -18.58
CA LEU A 62 -32.87 -10.25 -17.32
C LEU A 62 -33.58 -9.57 -16.13
N THR A 63 -34.40 -8.55 -16.34
CA THR A 63 -35.17 -7.84 -15.28
C THR A 63 -36.49 -8.52 -14.90
N SER A 64 -36.96 -9.52 -15.69
CA SER A 64 -38.25 -10.23 -15.47
C SER A 64 -38.20 -11.39 -14.46
N CYS A 65 -37.05 -11.73 -13.89
CA CYS A 65 -36.97 -12.79 -12.90
C CYS A 65 -37.41 -12.34 -11.52
N SER A 66 -38.39 -13.05 -10.93
CA SER A 66 -38.85 -12.86 -9.54
C SER A 66 -37.73 -13.14 -8.54
N THR A 67 -37.28 -12.14 -7.79
CA THR A 67 -36.27 -12.26 -6.72
C THR A 67 -36.80 -12.84 -5.42
N THR A 68 -38.03 -13.32 -5.40
CA THR A 68 -38.77 -13.79 -4.21
C THR A 68 -39.10 -15.29 -4.23
N LYS A 69 -38.47 -16.03 -5.16
CA LYS A 69 -38.79 -17.46 -5.40
C LYS A 69 -38.55 -18.35 -4.18
N PHE A 70 -37.55 -18.05 -3.39
CA PHE A 70 -37.17 -18.84 -2.21
C PHE A 70 -37.49 -18.14 -0.89
N VAL A 71 -38.31 -17.09 -0.93
CA VAL A 71 -38.83 -16.44 0.28
C VAL A 71 -40.01 -17.30 0.78
N PRO A 72 -39.99 -17.76 2.04
CA PRO A 72 -41.06 -18.55 2.62
C PRO A 72 -42.41 -17.81 2.55
N ASP A 73 -43.51 -18.60 2.56
CA ASP A 73 -44.82 -17.98 2.56
C ASP A 73 -45.12 -17.33 3.91
N GLY A 74 -45.63 -16.12 3.87
CA GLY A 74 -45.84 -15.29 5.06
C GLY A 74 -44.62 -14.40 5.46
N GLU A 75 -43.48 -14.59 4.82
CA GLU A 75 -42.28 -13.79 5.07
C GLU A 75 -41.96 -12.84 3.92
N TYR A 76 -41.15 -11.85 4.18
CA TYR A 76 -40.77 -10.78 3.23
C TYR A 76 -39.29 -10.72 2.97
N LEU A 77 -38.91 -10.54 1.71
CA LEU A 77 -37.52 -10.25 1.31
C LEU A 77 -37.16 -8.83 1.76
N LEU A 78 -36.11 -8.66 2.51
CA LEU A 78 -35.54 -7.32 2.80
C LEU A 78 -34.97 -6.71 1.52
N ASP A 79 -35.78 -5.87 0.86
CA ASP A 79 -35.38 -5.28 -0.43
C ASP A 79 -34.48 -4.06 -0.27
N LYS A 80 -34.78 -3.20 0.72
CA LYS A 80 -34.06 -1.95 0.94
C LYS A 80 -34.05 -1.59 2.42
N VAL A 81 -32.98 -0.97 2.87
CA VAL A 81 -32.89 -0.30 4.17
C VAL A 81 -32.55 1.17 3.93
N GLU A 82 -33.36 2.04 4.51
CA GLU A 82 -33.19 3.50 4.48
C GLU A 82 -32.94 4.03 5.89
N ILE A 83 -32.11 5.06 5.99
CA ILE A 83 -31.87 5.80 7.22
C ILE A 83 -32.20 7.26 6.92
N VAL A 84 -33.20 7.75 7.57
CA VAL A 84 -33.64 9.14 7.50
C VAL A 84 -33.33 9.78 8.85
N SER A 85 -32.47 10.78 8.85
CA SER A 85 -32.06 11.51 10.06
C SER A 85 -32.32 13.01 9.86
N ASP A 86 -32.79 13.64 10.89
CA ASP A 86 -32.89 15.11 11.00
C ASP A 86 -31.50 15.75 11.17
N ASN A 87 -30.52 14.95 11.63
CA ASN A 87 -29.16 15.38 11.83
C ASN A 87 -28.30 15.15 10.58
N ARG A 88 -27.55 16.18 10.16
CA ARG A 88 -26.65 16.15 9.01
C ARG A 88 -25.18 15.90 9.37
N ASP A 89 -24.84 15.83 10.65
CA ASP A 89 -23.45 15.65 11.11
C ASP A 89 -22.91 14.26 10.75
N TYR A 90 -23.79 13.26 10.68
CA TYR A 90 -23.45 11.88 10.36
C TYR A 90 -24.10 11.43 9.04
N LYS A 91 -23.27 10.92 8.14
CA LYS A 91 -23.75 10.41 6.86
C LYS A 91 -24.42 9.05 7.04
N SER A 92 -25.52 8.81 6.33
CA SER A 92 -26.21 7.52 6.33
C SER A 92 -25.30 6.33 5.99
N ALA A 93 -24.23 6.55 5.23
CA ALA A 93 -23.25 5.51 4.90
C ALA A 93 -22.46 5.04 6.15
N ASP A 94 -22.13 5.96 7.06
CA ASP A 94 -21.37 5.65 8.28
C ASP A 94 -22.27 4.90 9.29
N LEU A 95 -23.56 5.24 9.30
CA LEU A 95 -24.57 4.63 10.17
C LEU A 95 -24.94 3.19 9.77
N LYS A 96 -24.76 2.82 8.50
CA LYS A 96 -25.04 1.45 8.02
C LYS A 96 -24.24 0.35 8.72
N SER A 97 -23.10 0.68 9.29
CA SER A 97 -22.25 -0.27 10.04
C SER A 97 -22.89 -0.74 11.35
N TYR A 98 -23.88 -0.01 11.88
CA TYR A 98 -24.62 -0.32 13.11
C TYR A 98 -25.84 -1.20 12.83
N LEU A 99 -26.20 -1.40 11.55
CA LEU A 99 -27.34 -2.26 11.18
C LEU A 99 -26.96 -3.74 11.30
N ARG A 100 -27.75 -4.49 12.07
CA ARG A 100 -27.58 -5.95 12.24
C ARG A 100 -28.04 -6.76 11.03
N GLN A 101 -28.97 -6.20 10.25
CA GLN A 101 -29.46 -6.82 9.03
C GLN A 101 -29.33 -5.84 7.85
N GLN A 102 -28.80 -6.32 6.75
CA GLN A 102 -28.67 -5.57 5.51
C GLN A 102 -29.30 -6.33 4.35
N PRO A 103 -29.86 -5.63 3.35
CA PRO A 103 -30.47 -6.27 2.18
C PRO A 103 -29.41 -6.99 1.33
N ASN A 104 -29.87 -7.94 0.48
CA ASN A 104 -29.02 -8.61 -0.48
C ASN A 104 -28.19 -7.63 -1.29
N PHE A 105 -26.97 -8.04 -1.54
CA PHE A 105 -25.94 -7.23 -2.16
C PHE A 105 -26.29 -6.78 -3.60
N LYS A 106 -25.97 -5.53 -3.94
CA LYS A 106 -26.16 -4.95 -5.27
C LYS A 106 -24.81 -4.73 -5.96
N VAL A 107 -24.58 -5.44 -7.07
CA VAL A 107 -23.44 -5.18 -7.95
C VAL A 107 -23.65 -3.86 -8.68
N PHE A 108 -22.63 -2.99 -8.71
CA PHE A 108 -22.69 -1.61 -9.21
C PHE A 108 -23.78 -0.73 -8.53
N GLY A 109 -24.28 -1.13 -7.35
CA GLY A 109 -25.38 -0.45 -6.69
C GLY A 109 -26.74 -0.63 -7.39
N LEU A 110 -26.80 -1.36 -8.52
CA LEU A 110 -27.98 -1.48 -9.38
C LEU A 110 -28.68 -2.83 -9.27
N MET A 111 -27.96 -3.94 -9.41
CA MET A 111 -28.54 -5.27 -9.57
C MET A 111 -28.14 -6.23 -8.46
N LYS A 112 -29.11 -6.99 -7.93
CA LYS A 112 -28.91 -8.10 -6.97
C LYS A 112 -28.50 -9.37 -7.71
N TRP A 113 -27.37 -9.33 -8.44
CA TRP A 113 -26.92 -10.42 -9.31
C TRP A 113 -26.78 -11.75 -8.60
N GLN A 114 -26.23 -11.77 -7.39
CA GLN A 114 -26.05 -13.00 -6.62
C GLN A 114 -27.38 -13.62 -6.16
N LEU A 115 -28.37 -12.80 -5.83
CA LEU A 115 -29.72 -13.28 -5.54
C LEU A 115 -30.36 -13.87 -6.79
N PHE A 116 -30.19 -13.28 -7.99
CA PHE A 116 -30.66 -13.86 -9.24
C PHE A 116 -30.01 -15.23 -9.52
N VAL A 117 -28.69 -15.35 -9.33
CA VAL A 117 -27.99 -16.63 -9.51
C VAL A 117 -28.54 -17.69 -8.54
N TYR A 118 -28.83 -17.33 -7.31
CA TYR A 118 -29.48 -18.22 -6.34
C TYR A 118 -30.87 -18.64 -6.82
N ASP A 119 -31.65 -17.69 -7.31
CA ASP A 119 -33.03 -17.95 -7.78
C ASP A 119 -33.10 -18.80 -9.07
N TRP A 120 -32.01 -18.83 -9.86
CA TRP A 120 -31.90 -19.77 -10.99
C TRP A 120 -31.78 -21.22 -10.56
N SER A 121 -31.40 -21.46 -9.30
CA SER A 121 -31.36 -22.85 -8.79
C SER A 121 -32.77 -23.45 -8.78
N GLY A 122 -32.86 -24.75 -9.02
CA GLY A 122 -34.10 -25.50 -8.88
C GLY A 122 -34.41 -25.82 -7.40
N LYS A 123 -35.67 -26.26 -7.13
CA LYS A 123 -36.10 -26.65 -5.78
C LYS A 123 -35.31 -27.85 -5.21
N ASN A 124 -34.80 -28.74 -6.06
CA ASN A 124 -34.05 -29.91 -5.63
C ASN A 124 -32.61 -29.57 -5.32
N GLU A 125 -32.27 -29.48 -4.04
CA GLU A 125 -30.92 -29.09 -3.56
C GLU A 125 -29.83 -30.14 -3.84
N LYS A 126 -30.21 -31.40 -4.02
CA LYS A 126 -29.26 -32.50 -4.25
C LYS A 126 -28.64 -32.51 -5.65
N LYS A 127 -29.27 -31.83 -6.64
CA LYS A 127 -28.70 -31.72 -7.98
C LYS A 127 -27.44 -30.90 -7.98
N TRP A 128 -26.36 -31.41 -8.57
CA TRP A 128 -25.04 -30.75 -8.61
C TRP A 128 -25.10 -29.28 -9.12
N ILE A 129 -25.86 -29.03 -10.19
CA ILE A 129 -26.02 -27.69 -10.77
C ILE A 129 -26.68 -26.74 -9.75
N ASN A 130 -27.73 -27.16 -9.06
CA ASN A 130 -28.44 -26.36 -8.08
C ASN A 130 -27.54 -26.06 -6.88
N LYS A 131 -26.76 -27.04 -6.44
CA LYS A 131 -25.76 -26.88 -5.37
C LYS A 131 -24.71 -25.85 -5.74
N GLN A 132 -24.23 -25.83 -6.99
CA GLN A 132 -23.26 -24.84 -7.45
C GLN A 132 -23.90 -23.45 -7.57
N LEU A 133 -25.09 -23.33 -8.14
CA LEU A 133 -25.81 -22.06 -8.25
C LEU A 133 -26.08 -21.44 -6.87
N ARG A 134 -26.48 -22.23 -5.88
CA ARG A 134 -26.68 -21.77 -4.50
C ARG A 134 -25.37 -21.39 -3.80
N ARG A 135 -24.28 -22.05 -4.13
CA ARG A 135 -22.95 -21.71 -3.60
C ARG A 135 -22.41 -20.40 -4.18
N ILE A 136 -22.71 -20.13 -5.45
CA ILE A 136 -22.31 -18.89 -6.15
C ILE A 136 -23.24 -17.74 -5.78
N GLY A 137 -24.54 -18.05 -5.68
CA GLY A 137 -25.57 -17.07 -5.33
C GLY A 137 -25.58 -16.72 -3.85
N GLU A 138 -26.38 -15.72 -3.52
CA GLU A 138 -26.66 -15.25 -2.15
C GLU A 138 -28.11 -15.62 -1.83
N PRO A 139 -28.38 -16.33 -0.70
CA PRO A 139 -29.76 -16.65 -0.32
C PRO A 139 -30.54 -15.35 -0.05
N PRO A 140 -31.87 -15.34 -0.26
CA PRO A 140 -32.70 -14.21 0.04
C PRO A 140 -32.56 -13.83 1.53
N VAL A 141 -32.33 -12.58 1.81
CA VAL A 141 -32.32 -12.05 3.18
C VAL A 141 -33.78 -11.80 3.57
N VAL A 142 -34.29 -12.64 4.42
CA VAL A 142 -35.67 -12.53 4.94
C VAL A 142 -35.69 -11.51 6.07
N LEU A 143 -36.70 -10.66 6.09
CA LEU A 143 -36.89 -9.67 7.12
C LEU A 143 -37.07 -10.31 8.51
N ASP A 144 -36.20 -9.92 9.43
CA ASP A 144 -36.28 -10.28 10.85
C ASP A 144 -36.51 -9.01 11.69
N THR A 145 -37.70 -8.92 12.27
CA THR A 145 -38.12 -7.76 13.05
C THR A 145 -37.28 -7.58 14.32
N MET A 146 -36.79 -8.66 14.93
CA MET A 146 -35.91 -8.60 16.10
C MET A 146 -34.57 -7.96 15.75
N LEU A 147 -33.99 -8.30 14.61
CA LEU A 147 -32.76 -7.68 14.13
C LEU A 147 -32.96 -6.21 13.74
N VAL A 148 -34.16 -5.85 13.27
CA VAL A 148 -34.53 -4.46 13.00
C VAL A 148 -34.55 -3.64 14.29
N GLU A 149 -35.22 -4.13 15.35
CA GLU A 149 -35.25 -3.49 16.67
C GLU A 149 -33.85 -3.38 17.28
N GLN A 150 -33.06 -4.43 17.21
CA GLN A 150 -31.65 -4.37 17.67
C GLN A 150 -30.84 -3.32 16.92
N SER A 151 -31.07 -3.17 15.62
CA SER A 151 -30.40 -2.14 14.81
C SER A 151 -30.84 -0.73 15.23
N ALA A 152 -32.12 -0.55 15.54
CA ALA A 152 -32.63 0.72 16.05
C ALA A 152 -31.98 1.10 17.39
N MET A 153 -31.88 0.15 18.32
CA MET A 153 -31.23 0.35 19.62
C MET A 153 -29.72 0.68 19.45
N GLU A 154 -29.03 0.04 18.49
CA GLU A 154 -27.62 0.35 18.26
C GLU A 154 -27.44 1.74 17.64
N LEU A 155 -28.30 2.18 16.75
CA LEU A 155 -28.32 3.54 16.22
C LEU A 155 -28.62 4.57 17.30
N GLU A 156 -29.59 4.32 18.16
CA GLU A 156 -29.92 5.17 19.31
C GLU A 156 -28.70 5.30 20.24
N ARG A 157 -28.10 4.18 20.64
CA ARG A 157 -26.88 4.17 21.46
C ARG A 157 -25.72 4.95 20.82
N PHE A 158 -25.57 4.85 19.48
CA PHE A 158 -24.58 5.62 18.78
C PHE A 158 -24.81 7.13 18.98
N TYR A 159 -26.03 7.61 18.79
CA TYR A 159 -26.37 9.03 18.97
C TYR A 159 -26.21 9.48 20.43
N ILE A 160 -26.68 8.65 21.39
CA ILE A 160 -26.48 8.92 22.82
C ILE A 160 -24.99 9.07 23.16
N ASN A 161 -24.13 8.16 22.63
CA ASN A 161 -22.68 8.24 22.84
C ASN A 161 -22.05 9.48 22.19
N LYS A 162 -22.69 10.05 21.17
CA LYS A 162 -22.26 11.26 20.48
C LYS A 162 -22.81 12.56 21.11
N GLY A 163 -23.52 12.44 22.24
CA GLY A 163 -24.06 13.58 22.99
C GLY A 163 -25.51 13.92 22.70
N TYR A 164 -26.18 13.16 21.86
CA TYR A 164 -27.62 13.32 21.60
C TYR A 164 -28.40 12.44 22.58
N VAL A 165 -28.43 12.84 23.86
CA VAL A 165 -28.93 11.99 24.95
C VAL A 165 -30.39 11.63 24.81
N HIS A 166 -31.19 12.50 24.18
CA HIS A 166 -32.62 12.32 23.91
C HIS A 166 -32.92 11.85 22.49
N ALA A 167 -31.92 11.23 21.82
CA ALA A 167 -32.13 10.65 20.51
C ALA A 167 -33.19 9.53 20.58
N ASP A 168 -34.09 9.50 19.60
CA ASP A 168 -35.13 8.49 19.44
C ASP A 168 -35.02 7.89 18.03
N VAL A 169 -35.08 6.57 17.93
CA VAL A 169 -35.02 5.87 16.66
C VAL A 169 -36.25 4.99 16.48
N SER A 170 -37.15 5.44 15.65
CA SER A 170 -38.33 4.68 15.27
C SER A 170 -38.15 3.97 13.94
N THR A 171 -38.85 2.87 13.74
CA THR A 171 -38.75 2.06 12.53
C THR A 171 -40.10 1.97 11.84
N THR A 172 -40.09 2.08 10.51
CA THR A 172 -41.27 1.79 9.68
C THR A 172 -40.94 0.70 8.69
N ILE A 173 -41.83 -0.27 8.56
CA ILE A 173 -41.69 -1.41 7.66
C ILE A 173 -42.80 -1.30 6.61
N ASP A 174 -42.42 -1.05 5.37
CA ASP A 174 -43.33 -1.03 4.22
C ASP A 174 -43.30 -2.37 3.49
N THR A 175 -44.44 -3.08 3.46
CA THR A 175 -44.61 -4.38 2.79
C THR A 175 -45.55 -4.30 1.59
N ALA A 176 -45.85 -3.06 1.10
CA ALA A 176 -46.80 -2.85 0.01
C ALA A 176 -46.41 -3.53 -1.32
N ARG A 177 -45.16 -3.89 -1.49
CA ARG A 177 -44.64 -4.62 -2.65
C ARG A 177 -44.72 -6.13 -2.41
N HIS A 178 -45.22 -6.89 -3.41
CA HIS A 178 -45.37 -8.33 -3.32
C HIS A 178 -44.11 -9.06 -2.77
N LYS A 179 -44.26 -9.71 -1.59
CA LYS A 179 -43.19 -10.42 -0.85
C LYS A 179 -41.90 -9.61 -0.64
N LYS A 180 -41.93 -8.26 -0.64
CA LYS A 180 -40.76 -7.40 -0.41
C LYS A 180 -41.04 -6.43 0.69
N ALA A 181 -40.07 -6.18 1.54
CA ALA A 181 -40.12 -5.20 2.60
C ALA A 181 -39.02 -4.11 2.45
N VAL A 182 -39.39 -2.89 2.76
CA VAL A 182 -38.48 -1.76 2.92
C VAL A 182 -38.50 -1.35 4.38
N VAL A 183 -37.34 -1.33 5.02
CA VAL A 183 -37.22 -0.86 6.40
C VAL A 183 -36.63 0.54 6.38
N THR A 184 -37.32 1.48 7.03
CA THR A 184 -36.84 2.84 7.20
C THR A 184 -36.63 3.12 8.68
N TYR A 185 -35.41 3.50 9.04
CA TYR A 185 -35.06 3.98 10.37
C TYR A 185 -35.20 5.50 10.39
N HIS A 186 -36.11 6.00 11.18
CA HIS A 186 -36.33 7.42 11.39
C HIS A 186 -35.61 7.86 12.66
N ILE A 187 -34.56 8.63 12.49
CA ILE A 187 -33.72 9.10 13.59
C ILE A 187 -34.10 10.54 13.88
N LYS A 188 -34.56 10.78 15.10
CA LYS A 188 -34.74 12.09 15.68
C LYS A 188 -33.63 12.31 16.69
N ALA A 189 -32.59 13.01 16.27
CA ALA A 189 -31.45 13.25 17.14
C ALA A 189 -31.76 14.20 18.28
N ASN A 190 -32.70 15.08 18.08
CA ASN A 190 -33.00 16.18 19.00
C ASN A 190 -31.78 17.07 19.27
N ASP A 191 -31.88 18.00 20.21
CA ASP A 191 -30.77 18.88 20.54
C ASP A 191 -29.67 18.15 21.31
N PRO A 192 -28.41 18.30 20.88
CA PRO A 192 -27.29 17.64 21.55
C PRO A 192 -26.92 18.34 22.85
N TYR A 193 -26.45 17.58 23.80
CA TYR A 193 -25.81 18.11 24.99
C TYR A 193 -24.43 18.66 24.64
N ARG A 194 -24.16 19.87 25.12
CA ARG A 194 -22.87 20.54 24.95
C ARG A 194 -22.23 20.79 26.31
N ILE A 195 -20.90 20.72 26.31
CA ILE A 195 -20.10 21.00 27.48
C ILE A 195 -20.13 22.51 27.72
N ARG A 196 -20.70 22.94 28.84
CA ARG A 196 -20.76 24.34 29.27
C ARG A 196 -19.44 24.75 29.93
N ASN A 197 -19.09 24.02 30.99
CA ASN A 197 -17.85 24.21 31.74
C ASN A 197 -17.10 22.88 31.78
N TYR A 198 -15.79 22.97 31.68
CA TYR A 198 -14.92 21.81 31.84
C TYR A 198 -13.82 22.11 32.87
N THR A 199 -13.94 21.47 34.04
CA THR A 199 -12.95 21.60 35.11
C THR A 199 -12.06 20.37 35.13
N MET A 200 -10.77 20.61 35.08
CA MET A 200 -9.74 19.60 35.24
C MET A 200 -8.78 20.10 36.29
N LYS A 201 -8.97 19.69 37.55
CA LYS A 201 -8.14 20.08 38.68
C LYS A 201 -7.87 18.87 39.57
N PHE A 202 -6.60 18.54 39.70
CA PHE A 202 -6.20 17.40 40.49
C PHE A 202 -5.59 17.84 41.84
N PRO A 203 -5.79 17.02 42.92
CA PRO A 203 -5.25 17.35 44.25
C PRO A 203 -3.73 17.43 44.28
N ASP A 204 -3.03 16.61 43.50
CA ASP A 204 -1.56 16.64 43.38
C ASP A 204 -1.15 17.73 42.35
N PRO A 205 -0.42 18.80 42.80
CA PRO A 205 0.01 19.89 41.93
C PRO A 205 0.90 19.43 40.77
N LYS A 206 1.66 18.34 40.93
CA LYS A 206 2.51 17.80 39.85
C LYS A 206 1.65 17.18 38.78
N ILE A 207 0.67 16.38 39.17
CA ILE A 207 -0.28 15.75 38.24
C ILE A 207 -1.09 16.82 37.51
N ASP A 208 -1.58 17.82 38.23
CA ASP A 208 -2.33 18.94 37.68
C ASP A 208 -1.52 19.70 36.62
N SER A 209 -0.28 20.04 36.94
CA SER A 209 0.63 20.69 35.99
C SER A 209 0.90 19.84 34.73
N LEU A 210 1.07 18.53 34.87
CA LEU A 210 1.30 17.62 33.75
C LEU A 210 0.05 17.47 32.85
N ALA A 211 -1.13 17.43 33.46
CA ALA A 211 -2.38 17.33 32.71
C ALA A 211 -2.64 18.57 31.80
N HIS A 212 -2.18 19.74 32.24
CA HIS A 212 -2.24 21.01 31.51
C HIS A 212 -1.01 21.31 30.65
N LEU A 213 -0.09 20.34 30.48
CA LEU A 213 1.15 20.53 29.74
C LEU A 213 0.86 20.87 28.27
N LYS A 214 1.36 22.02 27.82
CA LYS A 214 1.25 22.42 26.40
C LYS A 214 2.40 21.88 25.58
N ALA A 215 2.15 21.62 24.32
CA ALA A 215 3.19 21.22 23.37
C ALA A 215 4.34 22.23 23.33
N PRO A 216 5.59 21.80 23.38
CA PRO A 216 6.73 22.69 23.27
C PRO A 216 6.72 23.44 21.93
N ARG A 217 6.94 24.77 21.95
CA ARG A 217 7.05 25.59 20.75
C ARG A 217 8.20 25.07 19.87
N ARG A 218 7.94 24.85 18.61
CA ARG A 218 8.92 24.36 17.63
C ARG A 218 9.05 25.31 16.45
N SER A 219 10.21 25.27 15.76
CA SER A 219 10.39 25.99 14.51
C SER A 219 9.48 25.41 13.41
N PRO A 220 9.02 26.21 12.43
CA PRO A 220 8.15 25.78 11.34
C PRO A 220 8.69 24.56 10.56
N LEU A 221 10.02 24.50 10.37
CA LEU A 221 10.68 23.36 9.72
C LEU A 221 10.61 22.07 10.55
N ALA A 222 10.67 22.15 11.89
CA ALA A 222 10.55 20.99 12.75
C ALA A 222 9.09 20.51 12.90
N SER A 223 8.11 21.37 12.67
CA SER A 223 6.67 21.01 12.69
C SER A 223 6.23 20.25 11.43
N ALA A 224 6.85 20.52 10.28
CA ALA A 224 6.57 19.84 9.02
C ALA A 224 6.93 18.33 9.04
N PHE A 225 7.81 17.91 9.95
CA PHE A 225 8.30 16.54 10.06
C PHE A 225 7.74 15.75 11.27
N ARG A 226 6.67 16.22 11.95
CA ARG A 226 6.15 15.51 13.14
C ARG A 226 4.67 15.76 13.43
N SER A 227 3.93 14.68 13.54
CA SER A 227 2.52 14.61 13.93
C SER A 227 2.24 14.66 15.45
N SER A 228 3.23 14.78 16.33
CA SER A 228 3.09 14.59 17.78
C SER A 228 2.64 15.82 18.58
N GLN A 229 1.95 16.80 17.97
CA GLN A 229 1.35 17.90 18.74
C GLN A 229 -0.04 17.54 19.31
N GLU A 230 -0.73 16.57 18.71
CA GLU A 230 -2.08 16.18 19.13
C GLU A 230 -2.11 15.59 20.55
N GLU A 231 -1.04 14.93 20.99
CA GLU A 231 -0.94 14.31 22.32
C GLU A 231 -0.92 15.32 23.48
N TYR A 232 -0.60 16.58 23.22
CA TYR A 232 -0.58 17.65 24.22
C TYR A 232 -1.81 18.54 24.20
N ASN A 233 -2.61 18.46 23.13
CA ASN A 233 -3.77 19.33 23.00
C ASN A 233 -4.95 18.77 23.78
N GLN A 234 -5.52 19.57 24.65
CA GLN A 234 -6.77 19.27 25.34
C GLN A 234 -7.88 19.02 24.31
N LEU A 235 -8.52 17.85 24.38
CA LEU A 235 -9.54 17.41 23.42
C LEU A 235 -10.93 17.91 23.84
N VAL A 236 -11.22 17.88 25.13
CA VAL A 236 -12.47 18.37 25.69
C VAL A 236 -12.40 19.88 25.84
N LYS A 237 -13.35 20.59 25.20
CA LYS A 237 -13.42 22.06 25.21
C LYS A 237 -14.85 22.49 25.49
N GLU A 238 -14.99 23.66 26.10
CA GLU A 238 -16.29 24.32 26.27
C GLU A 238 -16.96 24.56 24.92
N GLY A 239 -18.28 24.41 24.87
CA GLY A 239 -19.09 24.51 23.65
C GLY A 239 -19.08 23.30 22.73
N THR A 240 -18.19 22.31 22.94
CA THR A 240 -18.17 21.08 22.15
C THR A 240 -19.24 20.09 22.59
N LEU A 241 -19.54 19.11 21.72
CA LEU A 241 -20.51 18.05 22.03
C LEU A 241 -20.05 17.20 23.23
N PHE A 242 -21.00 16.73 24.02
CA PHE A 242 -20.78 15.73 25.07
C PHE A 242 -20.57 14.33 24.43
N ASP A 243 -19.47 14.14 23.71
CA ASP A 243 -19.12 12.90 23.01
C ASP A 243 -18.26 12.00 23.89
N ARG A 244 -18.77 10.81 24.23
CA ARG A 244 -18.06 9.82 25.06
C ARG A 244 -16.72 9.38 24.48
N ASP A 245 -16.61 9.29 23.16
CA ASP A 245 -15.35 8.91 22.53
C ASP A 245 -14.28 9.99 22.72
N ILE A 246 -14.66 11.27 22.74
CA ILE A 246 -13.75 12.39 23.02
C ILE A 246 -13.36 12.39 24.49
N LEU A 247 -14.30 12.13 25.38
CA LEU A 247 -14.02 12.02 26.82
C LEU A 247 -13.04 10.87 27.13
N ASP A 248 -13.23 9.72 26.52
CA ASP A 248 -12.31 8.57 26.67
C ASP A 248 -10.92 8.86 26.09
N LYS A 249 -10.83 9.52 24.96
CA LYS A 249 -9.55 9.96 24.40
C LYS A 249 -8.84 10.97 25.29
N GLU A 250 -9.55 11.85 25.94
CA GLU A 250 -8.97 12.81 26.89
C GLU A 250 -8.39 12.09 28.12
N ARG A 251 -9.11 11.08 28.65
CA ARG A 251 -8.58 10.20 29.72
C ARG A 251 -7.31 9.49 29.26
N GLU A 252 -7.29 8.97 28.03
CA GLU A 252 -6.13 8.31 27.45
C GLU A 252 -4.95 9.29 27.27
N ARG A 253 -5.22 10.52 26.80
CA ARG A 253 -4.21 11.58 26.67
C ARG A 253 -3.53 11.89 28.00
N ILE A 254 -4.30 12.10 29.06
CA ILE A 254 -3.76 12.41 30.39
C ILE A 254 -3.00 11.21 30.92
N THR A 255 -3.53 10.01 30.79
CA THR A 255 -2.84 8.77 31.19
C THR A 255 -1.48 8.66 30.50
N THR A 256 -1.42 8.91 29.21
CA THR A 256 -0.18 8.89 28.41
C THR A 256 0.82 9.94 28.92
N LEU A 257 0.37 11.17 29.18
CA LEU A 257 1.24 12.22 29.72
C LEU A 257 1.80 11.86 31.10
N LEU A 258 0.99 11.30 31.97
CA LEU A 258 1.42 10.87 33.32
C LEU A 258 2.41 9.70 33.21
N ARG A 259 2.15 8.69 32.39
CA ARG A 259 3.07 7.57 32.17
C ARG A 259 4.37 7.98 31.48
N TRP A 260 4.37 9.06 30.70
CA TRP A 260 5.61 9.65 30.17
C TRP A 260 6.45 10.36 31.24
N ASN A 261 5.83 10.74 32.37
CA ASN A 261 6.43 11.57 33.40
C ASN A 261 6.52 10.84 34.78
N GLY A 262 6.68 9.54 34.76
CA GLY A 262 7.08 8.80 35.97
C GLY A 262 5.99 7.93 36.60
N TYR A 263 4.73 8.08 36.23
CA TYR A 263 3.62 7.37 36.91
C TYR A 263 3.42 5.97 36.28
N TYR A 264 4.27 5.02 36.70
CA TYR A 264 4.30 3.64 36.19
C TYR A 264 2.97 2.89 36.36
N GLY A 265 2.41 2.92 37.60
CA GLY A 265 1.18 2.21 37.94
C GLY A 265 -0.10 2.91 37.49
N PHE A 266 -0.02 4.08 36.79
CA PHE A 266 -1.19 4.83 36.42
C PHE A 266 -1.87 4.23 35.18
N ASN A 267 -3.20 4.10 35.21
CA ASN A 267 -3.99 3.66 34.10
C ASN A 267 -5.25 4.55 33.90
N ARG A 268 -5.92 4.41 32.79
CA ARG A 268 -7.09 5.22 32.41
C ARG A 268 -8.25 5.12 33.39
N ASP A 269 -8.39 4.00 34.11
CA ASP A 269 -9.54 3.74 35.00
C ASP A 269 -9.47 4.50 36.34
N TYR A 270 -8.33 5.13 36.61
CA TYR A 270 -8.22 6.09 37.72
C TYR A 270 -8.85 7.45 37.37
N LEU A 271 -9.06 7.76 36.08
CA LEU A 271 -9.73 8.99 35.67
C LEU A 271 -11.22 8.75 35.44
N GLY A 272 -12.06 9.58 35.99
CA GLY A 272 -13.51 9.58 35.78
C GLY A 272 -14.02 10.97 35.49
N TYR A 273 -15.27 11.05 35.05
CA TYR A 273 -15.97 12.31 34.92
C TYR A 273 -17.16 12.35 35.86
N ILE A 274 -17.36 13.49 36.51
CA ILE A 274 -18.60 13.85 37.20
C ILE A 274 -19.30 14.82 36.26
N ALA A 275 -20.50 14.46 35.81
CA ALA A 275 -21.27 15.23 34.87
C ALA A 275 -22.54 15.79 35.58
N ASP A 276 -22.70 17.10 35.63
CA ASP A 276 -23.89 17.76 36.11
C ASP A 276 -24.70 18.34 34.95
N SER A 277 -25.93 17.84 34.78
CA SER A 277 -26.88 18.22 33.73
C SER A 277 -28.17 18.81 34.29
N SER A 278 -28.16 19.25 35.54
CA SER A 278 -29.37 19.70 36.29
C SER A 278 -29.96 21.05 35.81
N PHE A 279 -29.43 21.65 34.77
CA PHE A 279 -29.73 23.04 34.38
C PHE A 279 -30.98 23.21 33.48
N ASN A 280 -31.77 22.20 33.21
CA ASN A 280 -32.92 22.21 32.28
C ASN A 280 -32.58 22.82 30.89
N GLN A 281 -31.32 22.82 30.51
CA GLN A 281 -30.81 23.23 29.21
C GLN A 281 -29.94 22.08 28.72
N ASN A 282 -29.85 21.90 27.43
CA ASN A 282 -29.02 20.82 26.85
C ASN A 282 -27.51 21.10 27.02
N VAL A 283 -27.09 21.34 28.28
CA VAL A 283 -25.72 21.64 28.69
C VAL A 283 -25.29 20.77 29.84
N VAL A 284 -23.99 20.48 29.89
CA VAL A 284 -23.36 19.66 30.94
C VAL A 284 -22.14 20.38 31.46
N ASP A 285 -22.01 20.49 32.77
CA ASP A 285 -20.76 20.82 33.42
C ASP A 285 -20.02 19.53 33.74
N LEU A 286 -18.76 19.49 33.39
CA LEU A 286 -17.91 18.32 33.53
C LEU A 286 -16.75 18.60 34.48
N ASP A 287 -16.62 17.78 35.51
CA ASP A 287 -15.46 17.78 36.38
C ASP A 287 -14.69 16.45 36.19
N MET A 288 -13.43 16.55 35.79
CA MET A 288 -12.58 15.36 35.75
C MET A 288 -12.05 15.04 37.16
N SER A 289 -12.41 13.88 37.64
CA SER A 289 -11.97 13.36 38.94
C SER A 289 -10.92 12.28 38.79
N MET A 290 -10.06 12.14 39.78
CA MET A 290 -9.03 11.12 39.86
C MET A 290 -9.21 10.27 41.14
N LYS A 291 -9.28 8.97 40.97
CA LYS A 291 -9.33 8.00 42.05
C LYS A 291 -7.92 7.78 42.64
N PRO A 292 -7.79 7.55 43.95
CA PRO A 292 -6.50 7.22 44.56
C PRO A 292 -5.98 5.85 44.08
N TYR A 293 -4.70 5.65 44.22
CA TYR A 293 -4.07 4.35 43.99
C TYR A 293 -4.43 3.37 45.11
N ARG A 294 -4.98 2.22 44.76
CA ARG A 294 -5.38 1.17 45.69
C ARG A 294 -4.27 0.12 45.82
N LYS A 295 -3.57 0.17 46.98
CA LYS A 295 -2.54 -0.82 47.29
C LYS A 295 -3.18 -1.97 48.10
N VAL A 296 -3.07 -3.19 47.54
CA VAL A 296 -3.47 -4.39 48.29
C VAL A 296 -2.32 -4.79 49.19
N LEU A 297 -2.56 -4.78 50.48
CA LEU A 297 -1.59 -5.19 51.48
C LEU A 297 -1.51 -6.72 51.60
N PRO A 298 -0.42 -7.29 52.15
CA PRO A 298 -0.27 -8.75 52.32
C PRO A 298 -1.38 -9.42 53.12
N ASN A 299 -2.06 -8.67 53.98
CA ASN A 299 -3.20 -9.13 54.76
C ASN A 299 -4.54 -9.11 54.03
N GLY A 300 -4.54 -8.73 52.72
CA GLY A 300 -5.73 -8.62 51.90
C GLY A 300 -6.52 -7.31 52.06
N SER A 301 -6.15 -6.42 52.98
CA SER A 301 -6.78 -5.11 53.10
C SER A 301 -6.31 -4.18 51.97
N VAL A 302 -7.18 -3.21 51.63
CA VAL A 302 -6.90 -2.22 50.56
C VAL A 302 -6.68 -0.87 51.21
N GLU A 303 -5.59 -0.21 50.89
CA GLU A 303 -5.26 1.12 51.35
C GLU A 303 -5.21 2.10 50.18
N ASP A 304 -5.89 3.23 50.31
CA ASP A 304 -5.87 4.30 49.34
C ASP A 304 -4.62 5.17 49.53
N GLN A 305 -3.76 5.21 48.54
CA GLN A 305 -2.50 5.97 48.54
C GLN A 305 -2.47 6.98 47.38
N PRO A 306 -1.67 8.07 47.51
CA PRO A 306 -1.43 8.97 46.35
C PRO A 306 -0.66 8.23 45.25
N HIS A 307 -0.88 8.63 44.00
CA HIS A 307 -0.06 8.16 42.88
C HIS A 307 1.37 8.63 43.04
N ARG A 308 2.34 7.71 42.97
CA ARG A 308 3.76 8.01 43.15
C ARG A 308 4.50 7.96 41.81
N GLN A 309 5.54 8.79 41.67
CA GLN A 309 6.48 8.71 40.56
C GLN A 309 7.53 7.65 40.83
N TYR A 310 7.88 6.90 39.82
CA TYR A 310 8.90 5.85 39.84
C TYR A 310 10.16 6.29 39.13
N TYR A 311 11.31 5.90 39.68
CA TYR A 311 12.63 6.10 39.11
C TYR A 311 13.22 4.78 38.64
N ILE A 312 14.00 4.78 37.58
CA ILE A 312 14.73 3.61 37.14
C ILE A 312 15.95 3.42 38.07
N LYS A 313 16.03 2.26 38.73
CA LYS A 313 17.19 1.87 39.56
C LYS A 313 18.28 1.30 38.68
N ASP A 314 18.04 0.14 38.10
CA ASP A 314 18.97 -0.59 37.25
C ASP A 314 18.35 -0.94 35.91
N VAL A 315 19.21 -1.07 34.90
CA VAL A 315 18.81 -1.53 33.56
C VAL A 315 19.69 -2.69 33.16
N THR A 316 19.09 -3.85 32.98
CA THR A 316 19.78 -5.09 32.59
C THR A 316 19.27 -5.63 31.26
N VAL A 317 20.18 -5.84 30.32
CA VAL A 317 19.88 -6.45 28.99
C VAL A 317 20.36 -7.89 29.03
N LEU A 318 19.45 -8.84 28.82
CA LEU A 318 19.72 -10.28 28.71
C LEU A 318 19.63 -10.68 27.24
N THR A 319 20.74 -11.18 26.64
CA THR A 319 20.81 -11.36 25.18
C THR A 319 20.29 -12.71 24.67
N ASP A 320 20.26 -13.75 25.48
CA ASP A 320 19.94 -15.12 25.07
C ASP A 320 18.77 -15.70 25.88
N TYR A 321 17.77 -14.88 26.19
CA TYR A 321 16.58 -15.32 26.93
C TYR A 321 15.71 -16.25 26.08
N ASN A 322 15.36 -17.40 26.63
CA ASN A 322 14.43 -18.33 26.01
C ASN A 322 13.03 -18.20 26.64
N PRO A 323 12.04 -17.60 25.96
CA PRO A 323 10.71 -17.42 26.50
C PRO A 323 9.89 -18.74 26.62
N MET A 324 10.34 -19.82 25.98
CA MET A 324 9.67 -21.12 25.98
C MET A 324 10.42 -22.17 26.80
N GLY A 325 11.47 -21.79 27.53
CA GLY A 325 12.20 -22.72 28.38
C GLY A 325 11.35 -23.20 29.56
N VAL A 326 11.30 -24.49 29.75
CA VAL A 326 10.61 -25.14 30.88
C VAL A 326 11.65 -25.90 31.70
N GLY A 327 11.59 -25.79 33.03
CA GLY A 327 12.52 -26.46 33.94
C GLY A 327 13.95 -25.88 33.93
N GLU A 328 14.98 -26.73 33.89
CA GLU A 328 16.38 -26.32 33.85
C GLU A 328 16.76 -25.49 32.59
N ASP A 329 16.07 -25.70 31.49
CA ASP A 329 16.23 -24.89 30.25
C ASP A 329 15.67 -23.47 30.40
N ALA A 330 14.87 -23.17 31.41
CA ALA A 330 14.39 -21.83 31.72
C ALA A 330 15.44 -20.97 32.44
N SER A 331 16.50 -21.57 32.94
CA SER A 331 17.58 -20.85 33.62
C SER A 331 18.46 -20.12 32.58
N PHE A 332 18.53 -18.80 32.72
CA PHE A 332 19.47 -18.00 31.99
C PHE A 332 20.88 -18.24 32.51
N MET A 333 21.74 -18.90 31.70
CA MET A 333 23.15 -19.09 32.08
C MET A 333 23.95 -17.87 31.61
N ALA A 334 24.33 -17.01 32.53
CA ALA A 334 25.24 -15.90 32.26
C ALA A 334 26.65 -16.42 31.95
N THR A 335 27.19 -16.09 30.78
CA THR A 335 28.59 -16.43 30.41
C THR A 335 29.53 -15.24 30.58
N ASP A 336 29.02 -14.04 30.39
CA ASP A 336 29.77 -12.80 30.51
C ASP A 336 28.84 -11.63 30.89
N THR A 337 29.31 -10.74 31.73
CA THR A 337 28.56 -9.55 32.17
C THR A 337 29.42 -8.32 31.97
N MET A 338 28.84 -7.29 31.35
CA MET A 338 29.54 -6.04 31.07
C MET A 338 28.68 -4.84 31.42
N LEU A 339 29.24 -3.91 32.19
CA LEU A 339 28.65 -2.61 32.46
C LEU A 339 29.03 -1.62 31.34
N SER A 340 28.05 -1.06 30.63
CA SER A 340 28.27 -0.09 29.58
C SER A 340 27.42 1.16 29.78
N ALA A 341 28.03 2.23 30.35
CA ALA A 341 27.38 3.52 30.63
C ALA A 341 26.05 3.36 31.42
N GLY A 342 26.11 2.65 32.55
CA GLY A 342 24.97 2.43 33.46
C GLY A 342 23.99 1.35 32.99
N VAL A 343 24.24 0.65 31.90
CA VAL A 343 23.43 -0.50 31.45
C VAL A 343 24.23 -1.78 31.66
N ASN A 344 23.68 -2.71 32.44
CA ASN A 344 24.22 -4.04 32.62
C ASN A 344 23.85 -4.91 31.43
N ILE A 345 24.86 -5.45 30.73
CA ILE A 345 24.65 -6.34 29.58
C ILE A 345 25.12 -7.72 30.00
N VAL A 346 24.23 -8.67 30.01
CA VAL A 346 24.49 -10.06 30.38
C VAL A 346 24.34 -10.93 29.15
N TYR A 347 25.42 -11.56 28.74
CA TYR A 347 25.49 -12.47 27.63
C TYR A 347 25.22 -13.89 28.08
N GLY A 348 24.42 -14.62 27.31
CA GLY A 348 24.15 -16.02 27.51
C GLY A 348 25.08 -16.95 26.76
N ARG A 349 24.65 -18.18 26.46
CA ARG A 349 25.44 -19.27 25.86
C ARG A 349 26.15 -18.88 24.55
N ASN A 350 25.57 -17.96 23.76
CA ASN A 350 26.14 -17.52 22.49
C ASN A 350 27.25 -16.44 22.64
N GLY A 351 27.62 -16.11 23.88
CA GLY A 351 28.66 -15.12 24.15
C GLY A 351 28.34 -13.72 23.58
N LYS A 352 29.36 -12.91 23.30
CA LYS A 352 29.22 -11.55 22.75
C LYS A 352 28.71 -11.53 21.30
N SER A 353 27.52 -12.01 21.07
CA SER A 353 26.91 -12.07 19.74
C SER A 353 26.64 -10.67 19.15
N ILE A 354 26.30 -9.68 19.98
CA ILE A 354 26.08 -8.27 19.57
C ILE A 354 27.02 -7.37 20.36
N ARG A 355 27.57 -6.35 19.72
CA ARG A 355 28.47 -5.36 20.35
C ARG A 355 27.73 -4.61 21.49
N PRO A 356 28.34 -4.42 22.67
CA PRO A 356 27.76 -3.68 23.78
C PRO A 356 27.31 -2.27 23.41
N SER A 357 28.06 -1.61 22.54
CA SER A 357 27.75 -0.27 22.05
C SER A 357 26.45 -0.19 21.26
N VAL A 358 26.02 -1.29 20.58
CA VAL A 358 24.76 -1.35 19.85
C VAL A 358 23.60 -1.49 20.83
N LEU A 359 23.67 -2.43 21.77
CA LEU A 359 22.66 -2.63 22.80
C LEU A 359 22.45 -1.36 23.61
N ARG A 360 23.54 -0.74 24.08
CA ARG A 360 23.51 0.53 24.80
C ARG A 360 22.84 1.66 24.03
N ARG A 361 23.12 1.81 22.73
CA ARG A 361 22.52 2.87 21.90
C ARG A 361 21.04 2.63 21.67
N SER A 362 20.63 1.38 21.61
CA SER A 362 19.23 0.98 21.45
C SER A 362 18.42 1.13 22.75
N THR A 363 19.09 1.24 23.90
CA THR A 363 18.45 1.45 25.20
C THR A 363 18.25 2.95 25.46
N TYR A 364 16.99 3.41 25.52
CA TYR A 364 16.61 4.78 25.85
C TYR A 364 16.29 4.95 27.34
N ILE A 365 16.05 3.85 28.05
CA ILE A 365 15.86 3.81 29.49
C ILE A 365 17.23 3.95 30.16
N ARG A 366 17.35 4.81 31.17
CA ARG A 366 18.62 5.06 31.87
C ARG A 366 18.41 4.98 33.37
N PRO A 367 19.40 4.42 34.11
CA PRO A 367 19.38 4.47 35.59
C PRO A 367 19.32 5.91 36.11
N GLY A 368 18.64 6.13 37.22
CA GLY A 368 18.47 7.43 37.85
C GLY A 368 17.44 8.36 37.22
N GLN A 369 16.91 8.04 36.06
CA GLN A 369 15.87 8.84 35.40
C GLN A 369 14.46 8.41 35.85
N LEU A 370 13.51 9.34 35.75
CA LEU A 370 12.10 9.02 35.89
C LEU A 370 11.69 7.96 34.86
N PHE A 371 10.82 7.05 35.30
CA PHE A 371 10.12 6.14 34.41
C PHE A 371 9.46 6.94 33.25
N SER A 372 9.56 6.44 32.04
CA SER A 372 8.90 7.04 30.91
C SER A 372 8.48 5.98 29.88
N GLU A 373 7.17 5.79 29.71
CA GLU A 373 6.63 4.87 28.70
C GLU A 373 7.12 5.19 27.29
N LYS A 374 7.31 6.47 26.99
CA LYS A 374 7.93 6.93 25.73
C LYS A 374 9.34 6.37 25.52
N ASN A 375 10.16 6.29 26.58
CA ASN A 375 11.50 5.69 26.51
C ASN A 375 11.43 4.17 26.35
N ILE A 376 10.40 3.53 26.92
CA ILE A 376 10.16 2.09 26.75
C ILE A 376 9.79 1.77 25.32
N GLU A 377 8.82 2.47 24.75
CA GLU A 377 8.43 2.31 23.34
C GLU A 377 9.60 2.53 22.39
N GLN A 378 10.41 3.56 22.69
CA GLN A 378 11.61 3.84 21.92
C GLN A 378 12.67 2.73 22.06
N THR A 379 12.85 2.19 23.23
CA THR A 379 13.76 1.06 23.49
C THR A 379 13.26 -0.18 22.78
N TYR A 380 11.99 -0.53 22.96
CA TYR A 380 11.36 -1.66 22.28
C TYR A 380 11.51 -1.57 20.75
N SER A 381 11.14 -0.44 20.17
CA SER A 381 11.25 -0.19 18.73
C SER A 381 12.68 -0.26 18.22
N ALA A 382 13.66 0.26 19.01
CA ALA A 382 15.06 0.20 18.62
C ALA A 382 15.60 -1.23 18.66
N PHE A 383 15.27 -2.01 19.71
CA PHE A 383 15.66 -3.42 19.79
C PHE A 383 14.95 -4.28 18.72
N ALA A 384 13.65 -4.07 18.49
CA ALA A 384 12.89 -4.77 17.45
C ALA A 384 13.42 -4.50 16.03
N SER A 385 14.08 -3.36 15.83
CA SER A 385 14.73 -3.05 14.55
C SER A 385 16.06 -3.81 14.33
N LEU A 386 16.64 -4.38 15.37
CA LEU A 386 17.88 -5.17 15.31
C LEU A 386 17.61 -6.53 14.67
N ARG A 387 18.17 -6.77 13.50
CA ARG A 387 17.94 -8.00 12.70
C ARG A 387 18.51 -9.26 13.35
N ALA A 388 19.47 -9.10 14.26
CA ALA A 388 20.09 -10.18 15.02
C ALA A 388 19.20 -10.68 16.17
N LEU A 389 18.12 -9.96 16.52
CA LEU A 389 17.18 -10.32 17.57
C LEU A 389 15.82 -10.72 16.99
N ARG A 390 15.19 -11.70 17.62
CA ARG A 390 13.88 -12.22 17.22
C ARG A 390 12.76 -11.70 18.12
N ASN A 391 12.95 -11.80 19.44
CA ASN A 391 11.97 -11.40 20.43
C ASN A 391 12.58 -10.36 21.37
N VAL A 392 11.78 -9.39 21.76
CA VAL A 392 12.13 -8.37 22.74
C VAL A 392 10.99 -8.28 23.75
N ASN A 393 11.32 -8.37 25.03
CA ASN A 393 10.36 -8.16 26.10
C ASN A 393 11.01 -7.25 27.16
N ILE A 394 10.28 -6.27 27.66
CA ILE A 394 10.76 -5.35 28.69
C ILE A 394 9.89 -5.58 29.92
N ARG A 395 10.53 -5.97 31.00
CA ARG A 395 9.89 -6.23 32.32
C ARG A 395 10.44 -5.29 33.37
N PHE A 396 9.58 -4.94 34.29
CA PHE A 396 9.94 -4.12 35.45
C PHE A 396 9.61 -4.87 36.72
N THR A 397 10.50 -4.73 37.72
CA THR A 397 10.28 -5.19 39.10
C THR A 397 10.31 -3.97 39.97
N GLU A 398 9.28 -3.80 40.80
CA GLU A 398 9.18 -2.69 41.74
C GLU A 398 10.10 -2.94 42.95
N VAL A 399 10.84 -1.91 43.35
CA VAL A 399 11.72 -1.89 44.50
C VAL A 399 11.45 -0.62 45.29
N GLU A 400 11.04 -0.74 46.52
CA GLU A 400 10.88 0.40 47.45
C GLU A 400 12.17 0.61 48.23
N GLU A 401 12.77 1.78 48.09
CA GLU A 401 14.04 2.11 48.74
C GLU A 401 13.94 3.50 49.36
N ARG A 402 14.01 3.56 50.70
CA ARG A 402 13.94 4.82 51.47
C ARG A 402 12.76 5.71 51.03
N ASP A 403 11.55 5.17 51.02
CA ASP A 403 10.30 5.86 50.60
C ASP A 403 10.27 6.36 49.14
N THR A 404 11.23 5.95 48.33
CA THR A 404 11.26 6.24 46.88
C THR A 404 10.91 4.98 46.11
N MET A 405 9.94 5.10 45.20
CA MET A 405 9.56 4.00 44.33
C MET A 405 10.55 3.89 43.16
N LYS A 406 11.19 2.74 43.03
CA LYS A 406 12.18 2.44 42.02
C LYS A 406 11.78 1.23 41.19
N LEU A 407 12.31 1.14 39.99
CA LEU A 407 12.07 0.04 39.06
C LEU A 407 13.39 -0.55 38.58
N ASP A 408 13.56 -1.85 38.74
CA ASP A 408 14.58 -2.60 38.03
C ASP A 408 14.01 -3.01 36.64
N CYS A 409 14.72 -2.60 35.56
CA CYS A 409 14.33 -2.83 34.21
C CYS A 409 15.12 -3.98 33.60
N TYR A 410 14.42 -5.00 33.13
CA TYR A 410 14.99 -6.15 32.42
C TYR A 410 14.55 -6.15 30.98
N ILE A 411 15.51 -6.02 30.04
CA ILE A 411 15.30 -6.11 28.61
C ILE A 411 15.72 -7.51 28.18
N LEU A 412 14.73 -8.35 27.95
CA LEU A 412 14.90 -9.77 27.61
C LEU A 412 14.88 -9.90 26.08
N THR A 413 15.94 -10.45 25.50
CA THR A 413 16.04 -10.62 24.06
C THR A 413 16.46 -12.03 23.68
N SER A 414 15.89 -12.54 22.58
CA SER A 414 16.25 -13.84 22.01
C SER A 414 16.98 -13.64 20.68
N PRO A 415 18.03 -14.42 20.38
CA PRO A 415 18.76 -14.32 19.15
C PRO A 415 17.92 -14.81 17.96
N ALA A 416 18.06 -14.14 16.82
CA ALA A 416 17.51 -14.61 15.55
C ALA A 416 18.46 -15.62 14.89
N LYS A 417 17.94 -16.43 13.95
CA LYS A 417 18.80 -17.23 13.07
C LYS A 417 19.67 -16.30 12.25
N ILE A 418 20.99 -16.46 12.36
CA ILE A 418 21.98 -15.56 11.76
C ILE A 418 21.98 -15.73 10.23
N ASN A 419 22.00 -16.97 9.75
CA ASN A 419 22.05 -17.32 8.35
C ASN A 419 20.67 -17.74 7.84
N THR A 420 20.31 -17.30 6.63
CA THR A 420 19.12 -17.73 5.91
C THR A 420 19.51 -17.94 4.45
N VAL A 421 19.18 -19.10 3.91
CA VAL A 421 19.30 -19.41 2.49
C VAL A 421 17.89 -19.63 1.93
N GLY A 422 17.62 -19.07 0.76
CA GLY A 422 16.36 -19.22 0.06
C GLY A 422 16.63 -19.48 -1.42
N VAL A 423 15.77 -20.28 -2.03
CA VAL A 423 15.74 -20.49 -3.48
C VAL A 423 14.38 -20.02 -3.98
N ASP A 424 14.39 -19.12 -4.95
CA ASP A 424 13.17 -18.66 -5.61
C ASP A 424 13.13 -19.24 -7.02
N LEU A 425 11.96 -19.72 -7.42
CA LEU A 425 11.66 -20.19 -8.77
C LEU A 425 10.54 -19.29 -9.32
N GLU A 426 10.77 -18.73 -10.50
CA GLU A 426 9.86 -17.78 -11.14
C GLU A 426 9.52 -18.25 -12.54
N GLY A 427 8.26 -18.28 -12.92
CA GLY A 427 7.84 -18.30 -14.31
C GLY A 427 7.71 -16.86 -14.79
N THR A 428 8.30 -16.52 -15.93
CA THR A 428 8.23 -15.18 -16.52
C THR A 428 7.41 -15.19 -17.81
N ASN A 429 6.74 -14.07 -18.07
CA ASN A 429 6.09 -13.81 -19.35
C ASN A 429 6.25 -12.32 -19.66
N SER A 430 7.09 -12.01 -20.62
CA SER A 430 7.40 -10.64 -21.03
C SER A 430 6.78 -10.38 -22.41
N ALA A 431 5.63 -9.72 -22.42
CA ALA A 431 4.92 -9.37 -23.67
C ALA A 431 4.57 -10.57 -24.60
N GLY A 432 4.31 -11.75 -24.02
CA GLY A 432 4.00 -12.99 -24.74
C GLY A 432 5.18 -13.96 -24.85
N ASP A 433 6.36 -13.55 -24.44
CA ASP A 433 7.53 -14.40 -24.36
C ASP A 433 7.55 -15.13 -23.02
N TYR A 434 7.59 -16.46 -23.05
CA TYR A 434 7.56 -17.28 -21.85
C TYR A 434 8.98 -17.60 -21.41
N GLY A 435 9.19 -17.53 -20.11
CA GLY A 435 10.49 -17.80 -19.53
C GLY A 435 10.46 -18.42 -18.15
N PHE A 436 11.62 -18.70 -17.68
CA PHE A 436 11.88 -19.24 -16.36
C PHE A 436 13.07 -18.51 -15.73
N ALA A 437 12.96 -18.20 -14.45
CA ALA A 437 14.06 -17.65 -13.68
C ALA A 437 14.23 -18.40 -12.36
N SER A 438 15.46 -18.46 -11.90
CA SER A 438 15.80 -19.00 -10.59
C SER A 438 16.76 -18.07 -9.88
N SER A 439 16.58 -17.89 -8.57
CA SER A 439 17.53 -17.13 -7.76
C SER A 439 17.87 -17.82 -6.46
N LEU A 440 19.15 -17.74 -6.11
CA LEU A 440 19.69 -18.16 -4.83
C LEU A 440 19.92 -16.92 -3.98
N ASN A 441 19.30 -16.89 -2.80
CA ASN A 441 19.40 -15.78 -1.86
C ASN A 441 20.10 -16.24 -0.59
N TYR A 442 21.08 -15.49 -0.15
CA TYR A 442 21.75 -15.69 1.13
C TYR A 442 21.64 -14.42 1.98
N GLN A 443 21.36 -14.57 3.25
CA GLN A 443 21.30 -13.47 4.21
C GLN A 443 22.09 -13.83 5.47
N HIS A 444 22.93 -12.89 5.91
CA HIS A 444 23.62 -12.94 7.21
C HIS A 444 23.23 -11.71 8.04
N ARG A 445 22.58 -11.93 9.20
CA ARG A 445 21.93 -10.87 9.97
C ARG A 445 22.79 -10.18 11.02
N ASN A 446 24.05 -10.43 11.06
CA ASN A 446 24.94 -9.86 12.10
C ASN A 446 26.40 -9.94 11.68
N ILE A 447 26.74 -9.53 10.47
CA ILE A 447 28.05 -9.79 9.87
C ILE A 447 29.21 -9.15 10.66
N PHE A 448 29.01 -7.95 11.23
CA PHE A 448 30.00 -7.25 12.04
C PHE A 448 29.62 -7.16 13.51
N ARG A 449 28.75 -8.00 14.03
CA ARG A 449 28.20 -7.97 15.40
C ARG A 449 27.48 -6.66 15.77
N GLY A 450 27.03 -5.91 14.77
CA GLY A 450 26.25 -4.66 14.93
C GLY A 450 24.82 -4.78 14.45
N SER A 451 24.35 -6.02 14.23
CA SER A 451 23.05 -6.32 13.63
C SER A 451 22.91 -5.81 12.19
N GLU A 452 24.03 -5.74 11.47
CA GLU A 452 24.04 -5.44 10.04
C GLU A 452 23.48 -6.63 9.26
N LEU A 453 22.65 -6.34 8.27
CA LEU A 453 22.12 -7.34 7.35
C LEU A 453 22.93 -7.33 6.05
N PHE A 454 23.68 -8.39 5.83
CA PHE A 454 24.26 -8.67 4.53
C PHE A 454 23.29 -9.55 3.74
N SER A 455 23.03 -9.21 2.48
CA SER A 455 22.22 -10.01 1.56
C SER A 455 23.00 -10.17 0.26
N ALA A 456 23.09 -11.40 -0.22
CA ALA A 456 23.63 -11.73 -1.52
C ALA A 456 22.58 -12.50 -2.33
N ARG A 457 22.44 -12.15 -3.59
CA ARG A 457 21.52 -12.80 -4.52
C ARG A 457 22.21 -13.08 -5.83
N VAL A 458 22.06 -14.30 -6.34
CA VAL A 458 22.42 -14.66 -7.71
C VAL A 458 21.16 -15.11 -8.42
N ARG A 459 20.92 -14.56 -9.62
CA ARG A 459 19.73 -14.83 -10.42
C ARG A 459 20.13 -15.22 -11.84
N GLY A 460 19.53 -16.28 -12.35
CA GLY A 460 19.57 -16.65 -13.76
C GLY A 460 18.16 -16.64 -14.33
N ALA A 461 18.00 -16.11 -15.55
CA ALA A 461 16.72 -16.12 -16.27
C ALA A 461 16.93 -16.51 -17.73
N TYR A 462 15.92 -17.17 -18.27
CA TYR A 462 15.84 -17.56 -19.68
C TYR A 462 14.45 -17.32 -20.19
N GLU A 463 14.31 -16.67 -21.37
CA GLU A 463 13.02 -16.42 -22.03
C GLU A 463 13.13 -16.83 -23.51
N ALA A 464 12.11 -17.55 -23.98
CA ALA A 464 11.95 -17.88 -25.37
C ALA A 464 11.19 -16.74 -26.07
N LEU A 465 11.88 -16.01 -26.96
CA LEU A 465 11.31 -14.90 -27.69
C LEU A 465 10.45 -15.41 -28.86
N SER A 466 9.18 -14.99 -28.90
CA SER A 466 8.20 -15.42 -29.92
C SER A 466 8.15 -14.51 -31.15
N GLY A 467 8.84 -13.36 -31.11
CA GLY A 467 8.84 -12.33 -32.16
C GLY A 467 10.01 -12.39 -33.15
N ASN A 468 9.70 -12.51 -34.40
CA ASN A 468 10.50 -12.42 -35.61
C ASN A 468 11.01 -13.73 -36.23
N LYS A 469 10.14 -14.34 -37.00
CA LYS A 469 10.44 -15.54 -37.79
C LYS A 469 11.47 -15.30 -38.94
N ALA A 470 11.94 -14.08 -39.14
CA ALA A 470 12.84 -13.77 -40.23
C ALA A 470 14.31 -14.11 -39.97
N ASN A 471 14.77 -14.17 -38.73
CA ASN A 471 16.18 -14.32 -38.40
C ASN A 471 16.51 -15.44 -37.36
N GLY A 472 15.70 -16.49 -37.28
CA GLY A 472 15.97 -17.59 -36.34
C GLY A 472 15.45 -17.30 -34.91
N PHE A 473 15.23 -18.39 -34.14
CA PHE A 473 14.80 -18.29 -32.75
C PHE A 473 15.87 -17.60 -31.91
N GLY A 474 15.64 -16.36 -31.57
CA GLY A 474 16.43 -15.62 -30.58
C GLY A 474 15.98 -15.98 -29.18
N ASN A 475 16.93 -16.29 -28.31
CA ASN A 475 16.68 -16.53 -26.92
C ASN A 475 17.22 -15.35 -26.11
N TYR A 476 16.50 -14.99 -25.05
CA TYR A 476 16.99 -14.05 -24.05
C TYR A 476 17.49 -14.82 -22.84
N TRP A 477 18.64 -14.47 -22.35
CA TRP A 477 19.10 -14.93 -21.06
C TRP A 477 19.73 -13.81 -20.25
N GLU A 478 19.65 -13.93 -18.94
CA GLU A 478 20.09 -12.96 -17.98
C GLU A 478 20.83 -13.67 -16.84
N LEU A 479 21.96 -13.11 -16.44
CA LEU A 479 22.70 -13.50 -15.24
C LEU A 479 22.90 -12.27 -14.38
N GLY A 480 22.38 -12.28 -13.16
CA GLY A 480 22.50 -11.20 -12.20
C GLY A 480 23.15 -11.65 -10.90
N ALA A 481 23.99 -10.79 -10.35
CA ALA A 481 24.52 -10.93 -8.99
C ALA A 481 24.34 -9.61 -8.23
N GLU A 482 23.86 -9.70 -7.01
CA GLU A 482 23.57 -8.52 -6.17
C GLU A 482 24.11 -8.78 -4.76
N GLY A 483 24.78 -7.78 -4.18
CA GLY A 483 25.19 -7.74 -2.80
C GLY A 483 24.69 -6.46 -2.14
N SER A 484 24.11 -6.56 -0.94
CA SER A 484 23.71 -5.40 -0.17
C SER A 484 24.07 -5.54 1.30
N LEU A 485 24.39 -4.42 1.92
CA LEU A 485 24.74 -4.31 3.33
C LEU A 485 23.90 -3.21 3.97
N LEU A 486 22.98 -3.59 4.84
CA LEU A 486 22.11 -2.68 5.57
C LEU A 486 22.61 -2.52 7.00
N PHE A 487 23.02 -1.31 7.34
CA PHE A 487 23.39 -0.90 8.70
C PHE A 487 22.14 -0.36 9.43
N PRO A 488 21.77 -0.86 10.60
CA PRO A 488 20.63 -0.33 11.37
C PRO A 488 20.98 0.98 12.08
N ARG A 489 21.72 1.84 11.41
CA ARG A 489 22.20 3.14 11.92
C ARG A 489 22.48 4.12 10.79
N PHE A 490 22.38 5.40 11.09
CA PHE A 490 22.72 6.46 10.16
C PHE A 490 24.25 6.69 10.12
N LEU A 491 24.88 6.27 9.03
CA LEU A 491 26.34 6.40 8.80
C LEU A 491 26.63 7.69 8.02
N PHE A 492 26.46 8.84 8.64
CA PHE A 492 26.87 10.12 8.08
C PHE A 492 27.79 10.85 9.07
N PRO A 493 29.06 11.12 8.70
CA PRO A 493 30.07 11.58 9.66
C PRO A 493 29.86 13.02 10.15
N PHE A 494 29.23 13.88 9.31
CA PHE A 494 29.14 15.32 9.56
C PHE A 494 27.94 15.74 10.43
N LEU A 495 27.13 14.80 10.90
CA LEU A 495 25.97 15.11 11.75
C LEU A 495 26.22 14.73 13.22
N SER A 496 25.64 15.51 14.13
CA SER A 496 25.75 15.26 15.57
C SER A 496 25.17 13.89 15.96
N SER A 497 25.70 13.31 17.03
CA SER A 497 25.22 12.03 17.57
C SER A 497 23.72 12.08 17.94
N ASP A 498 23.27 13.22 18.46
CA ASP A 498 21.88 13.41 18.88
C ASP A 498 20.94 13.50 17.68
N PHE A 499 21.33 14.17 16.59
CA PHE A 499 20.55 14.22 15.37
C PHE A 499 20.42 12.83 14.75
N ARG A 500 21.53 12.08 14.63
CA ARG A 500 21.53 10.70 14.13
C ARG A 500 20.62 9.78 14.94
N ARG A 501 20.65 9.94 16.27
CA ARG A 501 19.79 9.18 17.18
C ARG A 501 18.31 9.57 17.05
N ARG A 502 18.02 10.84 16.76
CA ARG A 502 16.64 11.32 16.55
C ARG A 502 16.06 10.82 15.22
N LEU A 503 16.84 10.79 14.16
CA LEU A 503 16.35 10.41 12.84
C LEU A 503 16.09 8.90 12.70
N ARG A 504 16.84 8.04 13.42
CA ARG A 504 16.77 6.56 13.37
C ARG A 504 16.86 6.01 11.93
N ALA A 505 17.66 6.64 11.09
CA ALA A 505 17.87 6.19 9.74
C ALA A 505 18.74 4.95 9.69
N SER A 506 18.44 4.05 8.77
CA SER A 506 19.30 2.95 8.33
C SER A 506 20.13 3.42 7.15
N THR A 507 21.35 2.87 7.00
CA THR A 507 22.20 3.10 5.83
C THR A 507 22.29 1.82 5.03
N GLU A 508 22.10 1.89 3.72
CA GLU A 508 22.22 0.77 2.80
C GLU A 508 23.31 1.04 1.78
N ALA A 509 24.26 0.11 1.68
CA ALA A 509 25.23 0.04 0.58
C ALA A 509 24.85 -1.15 -0.31
N LYS A 510 24.79 -0.93 -1.61
CA LYS A 510 24.39 -1.95 -2.59
C LYS A 510 25.36 -1.95 -3.77
N ILE A 511 25.67 -3.14 -4.26
CA ILE A 511 26.38 -3.37 -5.52
C ILE A 511 25.64 -4.46 -6.29
N SER A 512 25.53 -4.32 -7.61
CA SER A 512 24.95 -5.35 -8.45
C SER A 512 25.59 -5.35 -9.84
N TYR A 513 25.65 -6.53 -10.40
CA TYR A 513 26.07 -6.76 -11.78
C TYR A 513 24.98 -7.56 -12.49
N ASN A 514 24.61 -7.13 -13.69
CA ASN A 514 23.60 -7.78 -14.49
C ASN A 514 24.08 -7.88 -15.94
N LEU A 515 24.11 -9.08 -16.46
CA LEU A 515 24.46 -9.39 -17.85
C LEU A 515 23.23 -9.90 -18.56
N GLN A 516 22.83 -9.21 -19.61
CA GLN A 516 21.68 -9.54 -20.46
C GLN A 516 22.15 -9.81 -21.87
N LYS A 517 21.74 -10.94 -22.43
CA LYS A 517 21.99 -11.27 -23.81
C LYS A 517 20.67 -11.42 -24.57
N ARG A 518 20.51 -10.63 -25.60
CA ARG A 518 19.41 -10.65 -26.54
C ARG A 518 19.94 -10.83 -27.95
N PRO A 519 19.12 -11.22 -28.94
CA PRO A 519 19.57 -11.28 -30.34
C PRO A 519 20.09 -9.95 -30.87
N GLU A 520 19.56 -8.82 -30.34
CA GLU A 520 19.89 -7.49 -30.81
C GLU A 520 21.17 -6.93 -30.17
N TYR A 521 21.48 -7.33 -28.92
CA TYR A 521 22.63 -6.84 -28.17
C TYR A 521 22.98 -7.71 -26.96
N THR A 522 24.19 -7.58 -26.50
CA THR A 522 24.62 -7.99 -25.16
C THR A 522 24.82 -6.74 -24.32
N ARG A 523 24.24 -6.67 -23.12
CA ARG A 523 24.33 -5.52 -22.23
C ARG A 523 24.77 -5.96 -20.84
N ALA A 524 25.81 -5.33 -20.34
CA ALA A 524 26.30 -5.46 -18.97
C ALA A 524 26.00 -4.18 -18.19
N ILE A 525 25.41 -4.31 -17.01
CA ILE A 525 25.09 -3.20 -16.13
C ILE A 525 25.76 -3.44 -14.79
N LEU A 526 26.69 -2.55 -14.43
CA LEU A 526 27.27 -2.51 -13.09
C LEU A 526 26.63 -1.36 -12.32
N SER A 527 26.07 -1.65 -11.15
CA SER A 527 25.42 -0.64 -10.33
C SER A 527 26.00 -0.63 -8.93
N GLY A 528 26.07 0.56 -8.33
CA GLY A 528 26.49 0.76 -6.96
C GLY A 528 25.69 1.88 -6.31
N GLY A 529 25.31 1.72 -5.04
CA GLY A 529 24.47 2.71 -4.38
C GLY A 529 24.74 2.85 -2.89
N TRP A 530 24.52 4.08 -2.41
CA TRP A 530 24.56 4.41 -1.00
C TRP A 530 23.30 5.21 -0.64
N SER A 531 22.46 4.67 0.23
CA SER A 531 21.17 5.28 0.57
C SER A 531 20.89 5.30 2.06
N TYR A 532 20.08 6.27 2.48
CA TYR A 532 19.57 6.42 3.83
C TYR A 532 18.06 6.24 3.82
N ILE A 533 17.55 5.43 4.76
CA ILE A 533 16.15 5.06 4.85
C ILE A 533 15.68 5.31 6.27
N TRP A 534 14.59 6.08 6.43
CA TRP A 534 13.98 6.32 7.73
C TRP A 534 12.45 6.39 7.65
N GLN A 535 11.82 6.30 8.81
CA GLN A 535 10.37 6.47 8.97
C GLN A 535 10.12 7.56 10.01
N ASP A 536 9.01 8.26 9.88
CA ASP A 536 8.61 9.27 10.86
C ASP A 536 8.21 8.63 12.19
N ARG A 537 8.55 9.30 13.31
CA ARG A 537 8.26 8.75 14.64
C ARG A 537 6.78 8.70 15.00
N GLY A 538 6.01 9.68 14.55
CA GLY A 538 4.58 9.77 14.79
C GLY A 538 3.73 9.15 13.69
N ASN A 539 4.34 8.87 12.53
CA ASN A 539 3.66 8.29 11.39
C ASN A 539 4.54 7.21 10.74
N THR A 540 4.48 6.00 11.28
CA THR A 540 5.25 4.85 10.78
C THR A 540 4.86 4.44 9.37
N GLN A 541 3.77 4.99 8.84
CA GLN A 541 3.31 4.78 7.47
C GLN A 541 4.08 5.64 6.45
N ALA A 542 4.77 6.70 6.92
CA ALA A 542 5.60 7.56 6.09
C ALA A 542 7.04 7.05 6.08
N ARG A 543 7.56 6.78 4.88
CA ARG A 543 8.94 6.30 4.65
C ARG A 543 9.67 7.27 3.74
N HIS A 544 10.87 7.62 4.14
CA HIS A 544 11.80 8.46 3.39
C HIS A 544 12.98 7.63 2.92
N THR A 545 13.39 7.83 1.69
CA THR A 545 14.60 7.23 1.12
C THR A 545 15.42 8.33 0.45
N PHE A 546 16.62 8.58 0.96
CA PHE A 546 17.56 9.50 0.35
C PHE A 546 18.72 8.69 -0.24
N LYS A 547 18.79 8.64 -1.55
CA LYS A 547 19.91 8.07 -2.29
C LYS A 547 20.99 9.15 -2.38
N LEU A 548 22.06 8.99 -1.62
CA LEU A 548 23.18 9.91 -1.68
C LEU A 548 23.91 9.79 -3.02
N VAL A 549 24.18 8.56 -3.41
CA VAL A 549 24.81 8.21 -4.68
C VAL A 549 24.16 6.94 -5.22
N ASP A 550 23.80 6.95 -6.48
CA ASP A 550 23.30 5.81 -7.26
C ASP A 550 24.06 5.80 -8.60
N LEU A 551 24.99 4.85 -8.74
CA LEU A 551 25.87 4.70 -9.90
C LEU A 551 25.33 3.59 -10.77
N ASN A 552 25.25 3.82 -12.08
CA ASN A 552 24.90 2.80 -13.06
C ASN A 552 25.83 2.98 -14.27
N TYR A 553 26.65 2.00 -14.52
CA TYR A 553 27.49 1.91 -15.70
C TYR A 553 26.89 0.88 -16.66
N VAL A 554 26.43 1.36 -17.79
CA VAL A 554 25.84 0.54 -18.84
C VAL A 554 26.85 0.37 -19.97
N TYR A 555 27.20 -0.87 -20.25
CA TYR A 555 28.14 -1.24 -21.28
C TYR A 555 27.55 -2.28 -22.22
N LEU A 556 27.69 -2.06 -23.53
CA LEU A 556 27.18 -2.92 -24.59
C LEU A 556 28.39 -3.54 -25.34
N PRO A 557 28.89 -4.69 -24.88
CA PRO A 557 30.05 -5.33 -25.51
C PRO A 557 29.80 -5.85 -26.93
N ASP A 558 28.56 -6.17 -27.24
CA ASP A 558 28.19 -6.75 -28.53
C ASP A 558 26.83 -6.15 -29.01
N LYS A 559 26.78 -5.77 -30.29
CA LYS A 559 25.63 -5.14 -30.91
C LYS A 559 25.41 -5.72 -32.31
N ASN A 560 24.18 -6.07 -32.63
CA ASN A 560 23.83 -6.46 -34.00
C ASN A 560 23.73 -5.19 -34.86
N MET A 561 24.74 -4.97 -35.72
CA MET A 561 24.82 -3.74 -36.51
C MET A 561 23.71 -3.65 -37.56
N ASP A 562 23.24 -4.78 -38.11
CA ASP A 562 22.11 -4.77 -39.05
C ASP A 562 20.82 -4.25 -38.39
N PHE A 563 20.61 -4.68 -37.16
CA PHE A 563 19.50 -4.17 -36.35
C PHE A 563 19.68 -2.68 -35.99
N ILE A 564 20.87 -2.29 -35.53
CA ILE A 564 21.19 -0.91 -35.15
C ILE A 564 21.00 0.05 -36.35
N ASN A 565 21.52 -0.32 -37.52
CA ASN A 565 21.42 0.49 -38.72
C ASN A 565 19.95 0.60 -39.26
N SER A 566 19.06 -0.28 -38.83
CA SER A 566 17.64 -0.20 -39.17
C SER A 566 16.87 0.79 -38.28
N LEU A 567 17.48 1.27 -37.19
CA LEU A 567 16.86 2.19 -36.22
C LEU A 567 17.16 3.66 -36.60
N PRO A 568 16.26 4.58 -36.27
CA PRO A 568 16.54 6.02 -36.34
C PRO A 568 17.71 6.43 -35.45
N ASP A 569 18.55 7.38 -35.89
CA ASP A 569 19.76 7.81 -35.17
C ASP A 569 19.50 8.22 -33.73
N TYR A 570 18.41 8.95 -33.44
CA TYR A 570 18.07 9.34 -32.06
C TYR A 570 17.80 8.14 -31.16
N MET A 571 17.31 7.02 -31.70
CA MET A 571 17.06 5.80 -30.91
C MET A 571 18.34 5.04 -30.63
N VAL A 572 19.27 5.04 -31.56
CA VAL A 572 20.59 4.44 -31.34
C VAL A 572 21.26 5.16 -30.18
N LEU A 573 21.26 6.49 -30.20
CA LEU A 573 21.80 7.33 -29.14
C LEU A 573 21.11 7.10 -27.80
N TYR A 574 19.79 6.85 -27.79
CA TYR A 574 19.01 6.64 -26.56
C TYR A 574 19.22 5.29 -25.89
N ASN A 575 19.32 4.21 -26.68
CA ASN A 575 19.12 2.86 -26.17
C ASN A 575 20.36 1.96 -26.34
N TYR A 576 21.26 2.30 -27.24
CA TYR A 576 22.30 1.38 -27.68
C TYR A 576 23.72 1.95 -27.60
N THR A 577 23.90 2.99 -26.77
CA THR A 577 25.22 3.55 -26.44
C THR A 577 25.64 3.17 -25.03
N ASN A 578 26.96 3.12 -24.81
CA ASN A 578 27.50 3.04 -23.48
C ASN A 578 27.23 4.35 -22.76
N HIS A 579 26.84 4.30 -21.51
CA HIS A 579 26.63 5.51 -20.73
C HIS A 579 26.80 5.26 -19.23
N PHE A 580 27.13 6.34 -18.53
CA PHE A 580 27.32 6.34 -17.11
C PHE A 580 26.30 7.25 -16.44
N ILE A 581 25.61 6.75 -15.43
CA ILE A 581 24.64 7.52 -14.67
C ILE A 581 25.13 7.61 -13.24
N MET A 582 25.38 8.81 -12.75
CA MET A 582 25.61 9.11 -11.34
C MET A 582 24.50 10.03 -10.86
N SER A 583 23.59 9.50 -10.08
CA SER A 583 22.43 10.24 -9.60
C SER A 583 22.39 10.33 -8.07
N SER A 584 21.71 11.38 -7.59
CA SER A 584 21.26 11.54 -6.21
C SER A 584 19.76 11.74 -6.24
N GLY A 585 19.05 11.21 -5.23
CA GLY A 585 17.61 11.29 -5.26
C GLY A 585 16.96 11.21 -3.89
N TYR A 586 15.75 11.73 -3.79
CA TYR A 586 14.93 11.63 -2.61
C TYR A 586 13.55 11.11 -2.96
N THR A 587 13.07 10.13 -2.19
CA THR A 587 11.73 9.56 -2.35
C THR A 587 11.00 9.62 -1.02
N TYR A 588 9.83 10.22 -1.05
CA TYR A 588 8.82 10.15 0.01
C TYR A 588 7.76 9.14 -0.38
N SER A 589 7.41 8.23 0.52
CA SER A 589 6.32 7.28 0.32
C SER A 589 5.47 7.18 1.58
N PHE A 590 4.17 7.29 1.41
CA PHE A 590 3.17 7.18 2.46
C PHE A 590 2.09 6.19 2.04
N SER A 591 1.63 5.34 2.96
CA SER A 591 0.47 4.49 2.74
C SER A 591 -0.22 4.18 4.06
N ASN A 592 -1.51 4.45 4.13
CA ASN A 592 -2.34 4.11 5.29
C ASN A 592 -2.99 2.72 5.16
N TYR A 593 -2.59 1.92 4.17
CA TYR A 593 -3.10 0.57 4.02
C TYR A 593 -2.73 -0.30 5.21
N SER A 594 -3.74 -0.98 5.78
CA SER A 594 -3.57 -1.97 6.84
C SER A 594 -4.31 -3.25 6.48
N PRO A 595 -3.63 -4.41 6.45
CA PRO A 595 -4.28 -5.69 6.19
C PRO A 595 -5.36 -6.05 7.23
N GLN A 596 -5.21 -5.54 8.45
CA GLN A 596 -6.12 -5.79 9.56
C GLN A 596 -7.44 -5.01 9.44
N ASN A 597 -7.44 -3.86 8.76
CA ASN A 597 -8.63 -3.04 8.57
C ASN A 597 -8.89 -2.75 7.09
N ARG A 598 -9.44 -3.73 6.39
CA ARG A 598 -9.72 -3.67 4.95
C ARG A 598 -10.94 -2.81 4.59
N LEU A 599 -11.77 -2.43 5.58
CA LEU A 599 -12.96 -1.60 5.39
C LEU A 599 -12.69 -0.11 5.62
N ARG A 600 -11.44 0.29 5.70
CA ARG A 600 -11.04 1.69 5.80
C ARG A 600 -10.70 2.26 4.42
N ASN A 601 -11.02 3.54 4.23
CA ASN A 601 -10.53 4.28 3.07
C ASN A 601 -9.00 4.30 3.08
N THR A 602 -8.41 3.95 1.94
CA THR A 602 -6.96 3.89 1.78
C THR A 602 -6.47 5.05 0.93
N HIS A 603 -5.29 5.52 1.20
CA HIS A 603 -4.57 6.41 0.32
C HIS A 603 -3.08 6.11 0.39
N SER A 604 -2.43 6.20 -0.74
CA SER A 604 -0.98 6.11 -0.84
C SER A 604 -0.45 7.25 -1.69
N LEU A 605 0.72 7.74 -1.33
CA LEU A 605 1.42 8.81 -2.03
C LEU A 605 2.88 8.40 -2.16
N ARG A 606 3.41 8.51 -3.37
CA ARG A 606 4.83 8.42 -3.63
C ARG A 606 5.26 9.63 -4.45
N ALA A 607 6.23 10.36 -3.96
CA ALA A 607 6.84 11.47 -4.67
C ALA A 607 8.36 11.28 -4.66
N SER A 608 9.00 11.42 -5.81
CA SER A 608 10.45 11.32 -5.92
C SER A 608 11.04 12.40 -6.81
N VAL A 609 12.24 12.80 -6.45
CA VAL A 609 13.11 13.66 -7.25
C VAL A 609 14.45 12.96 -7.41
N GLU A 610 14.96 12.93 -8.63
CA GLU A 610 16.27 12.39 -8.98
C GLU A 610 17.01 13.40 -9.84
N VAL A 611 18.27 13.63 -9.51
CA VAL A 611 19.16 14.56 -10.23
C VAL A 611 20.43 13.82 -10.55
N ALA A 612 20.83 13.78 -11.81
CA ALA A 612 22.01 13.08 -12.29
C ALA A 612 23.01 14.00 -12.98
N GLY A 613 24.29 13.62 -12.91
CA GLY A 613 25.39 14.22 -13.67
C GLY A 613 25.89 15.58 -13.19
N ASN A 614 25.18 16.31 -12.31
CA ASN A 614 25.56 17.67 -11.92
C ASN A 614 26.89 17.70 -11.16
N LEU A 615 27.13 16.74 -10.26
CA LEU A 615 28.42 16.65 -9.55
C LEU A 615 29.57 16.35 -10.51
N LEU A 616 29.34 15.50 -11.49
CA LEU A 616 30.33 15.17 -12.51
C LEU A 616 30.60 16.36 -13.43
N SER A 617 29.55 17.08 -13.84
CA SER A 617 29.68 18.28 -14.65
C SER A 617 30.46 19.37 -13.92
N ALA A 618 30.17 19.62 -12.64
CA ALA A 618 30.94 20.53 -11.82
C ALA A 618 32.40 20.10 -11.70
N PHE A 619 32.67 18.82 -11.50
CA PHE A 619 34.03 18.29 -11.44
C PHE A 619 34.76 18.42 -12.78
N SER A 620 34.11 18.11 -13.91
CA SER A 620 34.70 18.25 -15.25
C SER A 620 35.07 19.73 -15.54
N HIS A 621 34.20 20.67 -15.16
CA HIS A 621 34.50 22.10 -15.30
C HIS A 621 35.68 22.56 -14.40
N LEU A 622 35.73 22.10 -13.16
CA LEU A 622 36.80 22.44 -12.21
C LEU A 622 38.15 21.90 -12.64
N THR A 623 38.19 20.70 -13.25
CA THR A 623 39.42 20.05 -13.69
C THR A 623 39.84 20.43 -15.10
N GLY A 624 39.06 21.26 -15.80
CA GLY A 624 39.30 21.63 -17.19
C GLY A 624 39.27 20.45 -18.15
N ALA A 625 38.43 19.43 -17.86
CA ALA A 625 38.30 18.25 -18.71
C ALA A 625 37.95 18.67 -20.16
N LYS A 626 38.49 17.98 -21.14
CA LYS A 626 38.14 18.18 -22.56
C LYS A 626 36.85 17.45 -22.89
N LYS A 627 36.08 18.04 -23.77
CA LYS A 627 34.93 17.40 -24.37
C LYS A 627 35.36 16.52 -25.53
N ASN A 628 34.61 15.46 -25.83
CA ASN A 628 34.79 14.64 -27.02
C ASN A 628 34.36 15.40 -28.28
N ASP A 629 34.50 14.77 -29.44
CA ASP A 629 34.18 15.37 -30.75
C ASP A 629 32.66 15.73 -30.87
N ASP A 630 31.80 15.04 -30.13
CA ASP A 630 30.36 15.30 -30.07
C ASP A 630 29.98 16.40 -29.07
N GLY A 631 30.96 16.98 -28.37
CA GLY A 631 30.78 18.10 -27.44
C GLY A 631 30.37 17.71 -26.03
N TYR A 632 30.49 16.45 -25.63
CA TYR A 632 30.16 15.91 -24.30
C TYR A 632 31.40 15.61 -23.47
N TYR A 633 31.27 15.72 -22.17
CA TYR A 633 32.28 15.25 -21.22
C TYR A 633 32.15 13.75 -21.01
N GLU A 634 33.28 13.09 -20.88
CA GLU A 634 33.39 11.66 -20.63
C GLU A 634 34.01 11.37 -19.28
N LEU A 635 33.62 10.25 -18.68
CA LEU A 635 34.26 9.64 -17.52
C LEU A 635 34.59 8.19 -17.87
N PHE A 636 35.88 7.82 -17.72
CA PHE A 636 36.39 6.49 -18.15
C PHE A 636 36.08 6.14 -19.62
N GLY A 637 36.14 7.12 -20.51
CA GLY A 637 35.86 6.93 -21.94
C GLY A 637 34.37 6.68 -22.25
N THR A 638 33.50 7.10 -21.37
CA THR A 638 32.04 6.94 -21.52
C THR A 638 31.33 8.24 -21.14
N GLU A 639 30.37 8.67 -21.95
CA GLU A 639 29.54 9.85 -21.67
C GLU A 639 28.70 9.62 -20.42
N TYR A 640 28.58 10.64 -19.57
CA TYR A 640 27.70 10.57 -18.41
C TYR A 640 26.41 11.34 -18.65
N ALA A 641 25.30 10.73 -18.18
CA ALA A 641 24.00 11.32 -18.29
C ALA A 641 23.79 12.48 -17.30
N GLN A 642 23.22 13.60 -17.80
CA GLN A 642 22.85 14.75 -16.99
C GLN A 642 21.36 15.07 -17.17
N TYR A 643 20.58 14.89 -16.08
CA TYR A 643 19.12 15.08 -16.11
C TYR A 643 18.54 15.38 -14.72
N VAL A 644 17.30 15.88 -14.72
CA VAL A 644 16.42 15.88 -13.55
C VAL A 644 15.17 15.09 -13.85
N LYS A 645 14.69 14.32 -12.87
CA LYS A 645 13.49 13.48 -12.99
C LYS A 645 12.61 13.67 -11.77
N LEU A 646 11.31 13.89 -12.00
CA LEU A 646 10.27 14.05 -11.00
C LEU A 646 9.19 12.99 -11.22
N ASP A 647 8.86 12.22 -10.20
CA ASP A 647 7.76 11.28 -10.23
C ASP A 647 6.77 11.58 -9.11
N PHE A 648 5.50 11.48 -9.42
CA PHE A 648 4.40 11.63 -8.48
C PHE A 648 3.36 10.56 -8.76
N ASP A 649 3.08 9.70 -7.78
CA ASP A 649 2.06 8.67 -7.83
C ASP A 649 1.14 8.81 -6.61
N PHE A 650 -0.16 8.97 -6.85
CA PHE A 650 -1.17 9.06 -5.81
C PHE A 650 -2.28 8.06 -6.08
N SER A 651 -2.63 7.26 -5.08
CA SER A 651 -3.76 6.32 -5.15
C SER A 651 -4.69 6.52 -3.99
N LYS A 652 -6.00 6.41 -4.24
CA LYS A 652 -7.05 6.50 -3.22
C LYS A 652 -8.07 5.39 -3.41
N GLY A 653 -8.29 4.61 -2.36
CA GLY A 653 -9.35 3.61 -2.29
C GLY A 653 -10.46 4.09 -1.36
N ILE A 654 -11.67 4.20 -1.88
CA ILE A 654 -12.87 4.62 -1.16
C ILE A 654 -13.73 3.38 -0.95
N VAL A 655 -13.98 3.02 0.29
CA VAL A 655 -14.90 1.94 0.65
C VAL A 655 -16.32 2.49 0.58
N LEU A 656 -17.12 1.95 -0.34
CA LEU A 656 -18.53 2.32 -0.48
C LEU A 656 -19.41 1.51 0.47
N ASP A 657 -19.07 0.22 0.64
CA ASP A 657 -19.65 -0.71 1.58
C ASP A 657 -18.73 -1.92 1.82
N SER A 658 -19.17 -2.95 2.51
CA SER A 658 -18.37 -4.13 2.87
C SER A 658 -17.85 -4.91 1.66
N ARG A 659 -18.46 -4.76 0.48
CA ARG A 659 -18.13 -5.49 -0.75
C ARG A 659 -17.69 -4.60 -1.90
N ASN A 660 -18.08 -3.31 -1.90
CA ASN A 660 -17.83 -2.37 -2.98
C ASN A 660 -16.75 -1.35 -2.61
N LYS A 661 -15.83 -1.14 -3.53
CA LYS A 661 -14.76 -0.15 -3.41
C LYS A 661 -14.59 0.61 -4.71
N LEU A 662 -14.28 1.89 -4.62
CA LEU A 662 -13.84 2.71 -5.75
C LEU A 662 -12.37 3.02 -5.56
N ALA A 663 -11.54 2.72 -6.55
CA ALA A 663 -10.11 3.00 -6.53
C ALA A 663 -9.78 3.99 -7.65
N PHE A 664 -8.90 4.92 -7.33
CA PHE A 664 -8.47 5.99 -8.22
C PHE A 664 -6.96 6.13 -8.11
N HIS A 665 -6.29 6.35 -9.24
CA HIS A 665 -4.85 6.55 -9.33
C HIS A 665 -4.51 7.69 -10.29
N ILE A 666 -3.51 8.47 -9.93
CA ILE A 666 -2.84 9.45 -10.77
C ILE A 666 -1.34 9.18 -10.69
N GLY A 667 -0.72 8.99 -11.84
CA GLY A 667 0.72 8.91 -12.02
C GLY A 667 1.20 9.99 -12.97
N VAL A 668 2.14 10.81 -12.54
CA VAL A 668 2.79 11.85 -13.35
C VAL A 668 4.30 11.68 -13.24
N GLY A 669 4.97 11.63 -14.36
CA GLY A 669 6.41 11.59 -14.44
C GLY A 669 6.93 12.63 -15.42
N VAL A 670 7.98 13.35 -15.05
CA VAL A 670 8.65 14.33 -15.91
C VAL A 670 10.15 14.16 -15.78
N GLY A 671 10.81 13.86 -16.88
CA GLY A 671 12.25 13.81 -16.99
C GLY A 671 12.76 14.88 -17.95
N MET A 672 13.86 15.52 -17.59
CA MET A 672 14.47 16.57 -18.40
C MET A 672 15.97 16.35 -18.47
N ALA A 673 16.48 15.97 -19.62
CA ALA A 673 17.90 15.95 -19.92
C ALA A 673 18.37 17.37 -20.24
N TYR A 674 19.59 17.68 -19.84
CA TYR A 674 20.25 18.99 -20.09
C TYR A 674 21.77 18.85 -19.99
N GLY A 675 22.50 19.90 -20.39
CA GLY A 675 23.94 20.01 -20.24
C GLY A 675 24.71 18.94 -21.02
N ASN A 676 25.16 17.89 -20.35
CA ASN A 676 25.92 16.77 -20.95
C ASN A 676 25.02 15.69 -21.57
N SER A 677 23.73 15.92 -21.68
CA SER A 677 22.81 14.95 -22.29
C SER A 677 21.69 15.66 -23.03
N ASN A 678 21.37 15.20 -24.23
CA ASN A 678 20.22 15.67 -24.99
C ASN A 678 18.96 14.86 -24.68
N TYR A 679 19.11 13.64 -24.17
CA TYR A 679 18.05 12.66 -23.96
C TYR A 679 18.17 11.98 -22.61
N LEU A 680 17.06 11.46 -22.09
CA LEU A 680 17.06 10.58 -20.92
C LEU A 680 17.62 9.21 -21.31
N PRO A 681 18.48 8.60 -20.51
CA PRO A 681 18.87 7.20 -20.68
C PRO A 681 17.62 6.29 -20.70
N PHE A 682 17.66 5.24 -21.50
CA PHE A 682 16.54 4.28 -21.62
C PHE A 682 16.07 3.70 -20.30
N GLU A 683 16.98 3.46 -19.37
CA GLU A 683 16.72 2.94 -18.03
C GLU A 683 15.93 3.94 -17.15
N ARG A 684 15.84 5.17 -17.57
CA ARG A 684 15.14 6.26 -16.88
C ARG A 684 13.94 6.81 -17.65
N ALA A 685 13.80 6.45 -18.93
CA ALA A 685 12.68 6.83 -19.76
C ALA A 685 11.37 6.18 -19.29
N TYR A 686 10.26 6.80 -19.58
CA TYR A 686 8.92 6.30 -19.29
C TYR A 686 8.36 5.49 -20.44
N PHE A 687 7.50 4.56 -20.10
CA PHE A 687 6.66 3.83 -21.07
C PHE A 687 5.24 3.70 -20.54
N SER A 688 4.27 3.46 -21.42
CA SER A 688 2.85 3.32 -21.09
C SER A 688 2.25 2.07 -21.73
N GLY A 689 1.09 1.63 -21.20
CA GLY A 689 0.44 0.36 -21.49
C GLY A 689 0.79 -0.71 -20.50
N GLY A 690 0.07 -1.84 -20.59
CA GLY A 690 0.23 -2.97 -19.67
C GLY A 690 -0.73 -2.98 -18.50
N ALA A 691 -0.60 -4.00 -17.68
CA ALA A 691 -1.54 -4.32 -16.62
C ALA A 691 -1.66 -3.25 -15.51
N ASN A 692 -0.66 -2.39 -15.33
CA ASN A 692 -0.60 -1.39 -14.24
C ASN A 692 -0.66 0.07 -14.72
N SER A 693 -0.85 0.32 -16.02
CA SER A 693 -0.97 1.63 -16.64
C SER A 693 -2.28 1.73 -17.41
N VAL A 694 -2.25 1.91 -18.73
CA VAL A 694 -3.43 1.99 -19.61
C VAL A 694 -3.69 0.61 -20.22
N ARG A 695 -4.60 -0.16 -19.62
CA ARG A 695 -4.82 -1.58 -19.90
C ARG A 695 -5.46 -1.92 -21.26
N GLY A 696 -5.77 -0.92 -22.07
CA GLY A 696 -6.16 -1.13 -23.46
C GLY A 696 -5.00 -1.47 -24.41
N TRP A 697 -3.76 -1.32 -23.96
CA TRP A 697 -2.54 -1.55 -24.71
C TRP A 697 -1.64 -2.56 -23.99
N SER A 698 -0.87 -3.33 -24.76
CA SER A 698 0.19 -4.16 -24.20
C SER A 698 1.29 -3.27 -23.60
N VAL A 699 2.20 -3.88 -22.84
CA VAL A 699 3.34 -3.16 -22.25
C VAL A 699 4.15 -2.50 -23.37
N ARG A 700 4.43 -1.20 -23.24
CA ARG A 700 5.17 -0.39 -24.19
C ARG A 700 4.53 -0.30 -25.59
N GLU A 701 3.22 -0.40 -25.71
CA GLU A 701 2.52 -0.28 -26.98
C GLU A 701 1.88 1.11 -27.15
N LEU A 702 1.82 1.93 -26.12
CA LEU A 702 1.18 3.25 -26.16
C LEU A 702 2.19 4.38 -26.16
N GLY A 703 2.00 5.33 -27.07
CA GLY A 703 2.78 6.58 -27.21
C GLY A 703 4.07 6.41 -28.01
N PRO A 704 4.89 7.44 -28.09
CA PRO A 704 4.67 8.78 -27.55
C PRO A 704 3.68 9.64 -28.34
N GLY A 705 2.88 10.42 -27.62
CA GLY A 705 1.92 11.38 -28.17
C GLY A 705 0.96 10.79 -29.19
N SER A 706 0.85 11.42 -30.33
CA SER A 706 0.04 10.96 -31.48
C SER A 706 0.88 10.37 -32.62
N MET A 707 2.12 9.98 -32.34
CA MET A 707 3.03 9.41 -33.33
C MET A 707 2.50 8.08 -33.86
N GLU A 708 2.40 7.96 -35.18
CA GLU A 708 2.09 6.70 -35.88
C GLU A 708 3.31 5.79 -35.80
N VAL A 709 3.15 4.58 -35.25
CA VAL A 709 4.24 3.60 -35.08
C VAL A 709 4.04 2.46 -36.08
N ASP A 710 5.07 2.16 -36.85
CA ASP A 710 5.07 1.00 -37.73
C ASP A 710 5.33 -0.28 -36.92
N SER A 711 4.62 -1.37 -37.26
CA SER A 711 4.69 -2.64 -36.53
C SER A 711 6.07 -3.31 -36.52
N THR A 712 6.98 -2.86 -37.41
CA THR A 712 8.34 -3.43 -37.52
C THR A 712 9.39 -2.79 -36.61
N THR A 713 9.15 -1.56 -36.13
CA THR A 713 10.12 -0.78 -35.33
C THR A 713 9.62 -0.45 -33.92
N SER A 714 8.52 -1.03 -33.49
CA SER A 714 7.67 -0.50 -32.44
C SER A 714 8.25 -0.46 -31.03
N PHE A 715 9.02 -1.45 -30.60
CA PHE A 715 9.33 -1.63 -29.18
C PHE A 715 10.27 -0.56 -28.60
N ALA A 716 11.26 -0.14 -29.34
CA ALA A 716 12.27 0.82 -28.87
C ALA A 716 11.79 2.27 -28.96
N LEU A 717 10.86 2.58 -29.90
CA LEU A 717 10.28 3.92 -30.10
C LEU A 717 9.28 4.34 -29.02
N GLN A 718 8.75 3.41 -28.27
CA GLN A 718 7.65 3.64 -27.34
C GLN A 718 8.13 3.97 -25.93
N SER A 719 9.08 4.89 -25.85
CA SER A 719 9.55 5.49 -24.62
C SER A 719 9.42 7.02 -24.67
N GLY A 720 9.34 7.67 -23.52
CA GLY A 720 9.16 9.12 -23.45
C GLY A 720 9.79 9.74 -22.21
N ASP A 721 9.83 11.06 -22.21
CA ASP A 721 10.37 11.89 -21.13
C ASP A 721 9.29 12.32 -20.14
N ILE A 722 8.03 12.30 -20.57
CA ILE A 722 6.86 12.70 -19.77
C ILE A 722 5.86 11.56 -19.78
N ARG A 723 5.24 11.28 -18.63
CA ARG A 723 4.19 10.26 -18.46
C ARG A 723 2.99 10.84 -17.72
N LEU A 724 1.80 10.47 -18.17
CA LEU A 724 0.56 10.68 -17.46
C LEU A 724 -0.24 9.38 -17.45
N ASP A 725 -0.62 8.89 -16.25
CA ASP A 725 -1.53 7.77 -16.05
C ASP A 725 -2.67 8.19 -15.13
N LEU A 726 -3.90 7.94 -15.55
CA LEU A 726 -5.13 8.19 -14.81
C LEU A 726 -5.97 6.91 -14.83
N ASN A 727 -6.26 6.36 -13.67
CA ASN A 727 -7.02 5.11 -13.58
C ASN A 727 -8.19 5.29 -12.61
N LEU A 728 -9.34 4.81 -13.02
CA LEU A 728 -10.54 4.75 -12.19
C LEU A 728 -11.08 3.32 -12.24
N GLU A 729 -11.26 2.71 -11.09
CA GLU A 729 -11.64 1.32 -10.99
C GLU A 729 -12.69 1.10 -9.89
N TYR A 730 -13.82 0.54 -10.27
CA TYR A 730 -14.82 0.04 -9.35
C TYR A 730 -14.60 -1.44 -9.12
N ARG A 731 -14.48 -1.85 -7.86
CA ARG A 731 -14.22 -3.22 -7.41
C ARG A 731 -15.41 -3.72 -6.61
N THR A 732 -15.86 -4.93 -6.91
CA THR A 732 -16.96 -5.56 -6.21
C THR A 732 -16.67 -7.02 -5.92
N LYS A 733 -16.77 -7.42 -4.63
CA LYS A 733 -16.62 -8.82 -4.24
C LYS A 733 -17.85 -9.61 -4.72
N LEU A 734 -17.58 -10.68 -5.44
CA LEU A 734 -18.63 -11.59 -5.88
C LEU A 734 -18.89 -12.67 -4.80
N PHE A 735 -18.46 -13.87 -5.06
CA PHE A 735 -18.60 -15.02 -4.19
C PHE A 735 -17.22 -15.63 -3.93
N TRP A 736 -17.07 -16.36 -2.85
CA TRP A 736 -15.84 -17.00 -2.43
C TRP A 736 -14.67 -16.00 -2.43
N LYS A 737 -13.66 -16.23 -3.23
CA LYS A 737 -12.48 -15.38 -3.39
C LYS A 737 -12.53 -14.49 -4.65
N PHE A 738 -13.62 -14.53 -5.40
CA PHE A 738 -13.74 -13.75 -6.63
C PHE A 738 -14.13 -12.30 -6.38
N GLU A 739 -13.43 -11.40 -7.07
CA GLU A 739 -13.74 -9.99 -7.16
C GLU A 739 -13.83 -9.59 -8.64
N LEU A 740 -14.88 -8.86 -9.01
CA LEU A 740 -15.02 -8.25 -10.33
C LEU A 740 -14.60 -6.78 -10.24
N ALA A 741 -13.89 -6.31 -11.25
CA ALA A 741 -13.57 -4.91 -11.43
C ALA A 741 -14.07 -4.41 -12.78
N ALA A 742 -14.57 -3.18 -12.79
CA ALA A 742 -14.80 -2.42 -14.01
C ALA A 742 -13.96 -1.17 -13.94
N TYR A 743 -13.31 -0.81 -15.06
CA TYR A 743 -12.34 0.26 -15.03
C TYR A 743 -12.31 1.10 -16.30
N ILE A 744 -11.83 2.31 -16.15
CA ILE A 744 -11.48 3.25 -17.20
C ILE A 744 -10.07 3.73 -16.90
N ASP A 745 -9.18 3.60 -17.89
CA ASP A 745 -7.82 4.09 -17.83
C ASP A 745 -7.61 5.14 -18.91
N ALA A 746 -6.84 6.17 -18.58
CA ALA A 746 -6.46 7.22 -19.52
C ALA A 746 -4.99 7.59 -19.29
N GLY A 747 -4.26 7.86 -20.35
CA GLY A 747 -2.86 8.25 -20.21
C GLY A 747 -2.12 8.27 -21.54
N ASN A 748 -0.87 8.67 -21.46
CA ASN A 748 0.09 8.62 -22.57
C ASN A 748 1.50 8.93 -22.05
N ILE A 749 2.48 8.75 -22.91
CA ILE A 749 3.84 9.28 -22.75
C ILE A 749 4.12 10.27 -23.86
N TRP A 750 5.09 11.14 -23.65
CA TRP A 750 5.56 12.11 -24.65
C TRP A 750 7.08 12.23 -24.57
N THR A 751 7.70 12.45 -25.72
CA THR A 751 9.07 12.92 -25.84
C THR A 751 9.11 14.45 -25.68
N ARG A 752 10.30 15.02 -25.46
CA ARG A 752 10.42 16.48 -25.25
C ARG A 752 11.00 17.21 -26.44
N ASN A 753 12.07 16.74 -27.04
CA ASN A 753 12.85 17.50 -28.02
C ASN A 753 13.34 16.62 -29.18
N VAL A 754 12.48 15.78 -29.75
CA VAL A 754 12.85 15.04 -30.96
C VAL A 754 12.74 15.98 -32.16
N SER A 755 13.86 16.20 -32.85
CA SER A 755 13.97 17.13 -33.99
C SER A 755 13.55 16.50 -35.31
N ASP A 756 13.58 15.17 -35.43
CA ASP A 756 13.17 14.46 -36.64
C ASP A 756 11.65 14.67 -36.89
N GLU A 757 11.31 15.25 -38.02
CA GLU A 757 9.93 15.59 -38.39
C GLU A 757 8.98 14.38 -38.37
N ARG A 758 9.47 13.17 -38.65
CA ARG A 758 8.68 11.92 -38.61
C ARG A 758 8.19 11.59 -37.23
N TYR A 759 8.94 11.97 -36.17
CA TYR A 759 8.70 11.64 -34.78
C TYR A 759 8.25 12.83 -33.93
N LYS A 760 8.21 14.03 -34.50
CA LYS A 760 7.83 15.29 -33.84
C LYS A 760 6.41 15.25 -33.25
N ALA A 761 5.53 14.42 -33.80
CA ALA A 761 4.18 14.19 -33.26
C ALA A 761 4.17 13.54 -31.88
N GLY A 762 5.30 12.96 -31.43
CA GLY A 762 5.51 12.44 -30.08
C GLY A 762 5.90 13.48 -29.04
N ASN A 763 6.29 14.71 -29.48
CA ASN A 763 6.73 15.75 -28.55
C ASN A 763 5.56 16.34 -27.76
N PHE A 764 5.79 16.58 -26.46
CA PHE A 764 4.83 17.21 -25.57
C PHE A 764 4.56 18.66 -25.96
N ASP A 765 3.28 19.02 -26.05
CA ASP A 765 2.84 20.38 -26.29
C ASP A 765 1.60 20.68 -25.43
N PHE A 766 1.68 21.70 -24.58
CA PHE A 766 0.59 22.12 -23.70
C PHE A 766 -0.71 22.46 -24.44
N SER A 767 -0.63 22.88 -25.70
CA SER A 767 -1.81 23.25 -26.49
C SER A 767 -2.58 22.04 -27.02
N ARG A 768 -1.96 20.86 -27.09
CA ARG A 768 -2.53 19.67 -27.75
C ARG A 768 -2.49 18.39 -26.93
N PHE A 769 -1.71 18.30 -25.83
CA PHE A 769 -1.50 17.04 -25.07
C PHE A 769 -2.82 16.37 -24.63
N TYR A 770 -3.85 17.17 -24.29
CA TYR A 770 -5.16 16.63 -23.87
C TYR A 770 -5.91 15.90 -24.99
N LYS A 771 -5.59 16.20 -26.27
CA LYS A 771 -6.12 15.49 -27.45
C LYS A 771 -5.35 14.20 -27.76
N GLU A 772 -4.23 14.01 -27.09
CA GLU A 772 -3.32 12.88 -27.25
C GLU A 772 -3.44 11.88 -26.10
N ILE A 773 -4.31 12.15 -25.11
CA ILE A 773 -4.60 11.20 -24.03
C ILE A 773 -5.36 10.02 -24.59
N ALA A 774 -4.76 8.84 -24.54
CA ALA A 774 -5.40 7.59 -24.90
C ALA A 774 -6.39 7.18 -23.79
N VAL A 775 -7.50 6.53 -24.17
CA VAL A 775 -8.52 6.08 -23.24
C VAL A 775 -8.86 4.62 -23.48
N SER A 776 -8.92 3.84 -22.43
CA SER A 776 -9.39 2.45 -22.47
C SER A 776 -10.42 2.18 -21.37
N TYR A 777 -11.20 1.11 -21.56
CA TYR A 777 -12.13 0.59 -20.58
C TYR A 777 -12.07 -0.93 -20.56
N GLY A 778 -12.50 -1.53 -19.48
CA GLY A 778 -12.47 -2.98 -19.40
C GLY A 778 -13.07 -3.56 -18.12
N LEU A 779 -13.02 -4.88 -18.09
CA LEU A 779 -13.44 -5.69 -16.94
C LEU A 779 -12.26 -6.54 -16.47
N GLY A 780 -12.12 -6.67 -15.17
CA GLY A 780 -11.11 -7.53 -14.55
C GLY A 780 -11.73 -8.53 -13.61
N LEU A 781 -11.31 -9.77 -13.71
CA LEU A 781 -11.62 -10.82 -12.75
C LEU A 781 -10.42 -11.03 -11.83
N ARG A 782 -10.68 -11.10 -10.53
CA ARG A 782 -9.66 -11.24 -9.51
C ARG A 782 -9.95 -12.40 -8.60
N LEU A 783 -8.90 -13.07 -8.14
CA LEU A 783 -8.90 -14.14 -7.15
C LEU A 783 -8.06 -13.67 -5.96
N ASP A 784 -8.72 -13.25 -4.89
CA ASP A 784 -8.08 -12.78 -3.65
C ASP A 784 -7.90 -13.94 -2.66
N PHE A 785 -6.66 -14.42 -2.53
CA PHE A 785 -6.28 -15.46 -1.59
C PHE A 785 -5.82 -14.93 -0.22
N ASP A 786 -6.07 -13.65 0.07
CA ASP A 786 -5.66 -12.91 1.27
C ASP A 786 -4.15 -12.56 1.33
N PHE A 787 -3.26 -13.48 0.96
CA PHE A 787 -1.81 -13.29 0.92
C PHE A 787 -1.28 -12.97 -0.49
N PHE A 788 -2.02 -13.31 -1.55
CA PHE A 788 -1.77 -12.85 -2.90
C PHE A 788 -3.08 -12.74 -3.69
N LEU A 789 -3.05 -11.93 -4.73
CA LEU A 789 -4.18 -11.68 -5.60
C LEU A 789 -3.77 -11.96 -7.04
N LEU A 790 -4.50 -12.88 -7.70
CA LEU A 790 -4.37 -13.07 -9.14
C LEU A 790 -5.43 -12.23 -9.85
N ARG A 791 -5.09 -11.63 -10.97
CA ARG A 791 -6.02 -10.88 -11.79
C ARG A 791 -5.88 -11.19 -13.28
N LEU A 792 -7.01 -11.17 -13.96
CA LEU A 792 -7.15 -11.26 -15.38
C LEU A 792 -7.95 -10.04 -15.83
N ASP A 793 -7.31 -9.10 -16.52
CA ASP A 793 -7.91 -7.85 -16.96
C ASP A 793 -8.09 -7.88 -18.48
N THR A 794 -9.30 -7.54 -18.97
CA THR A 794 -9.63 -7.40 -20.40
C THR A 794 -9.76 -5.93 -20.72
N GLY A 795 -8.87 -5.39 -21.56
CA GLY A 795 -8.87 -3.97 -21.94
C GLY A 795 -9.32 -3.74 -23.38
N PHE A 796 -10.16 -2.73 -23.56
CA PHE A 796 -10.60 -2.26 -24.88
C PHE A 796 -10.16 -0.82 -25.09
N LYS A 797 -9.56 -0.53 -26.26
CA LYS A 797 -9.23 0.82 -26.65
C LYS A 797 -10.53 1.60 -26.93
N ALA A 798 -10.75 2.71 -26.24
CA ALA A 798 -11.86 3.63 -26.50
C ALA A 798 -11.43 4.75 -27.44
N TYR A 799 -10.29 5.37 -27.14
CA TYR A 799 -9.68 6.41 -27.96
C TYR A 799 -8.19 6.14 -28.11
N ASN A 800 -7.74 6.02 -29.38
CA ASN A 800 -6.35 5.81 -29.73
C ASN A 800 -5.78 7.03 -30.48
N PRO A 801 -4.92 7.85 -29.86
CA PRO A 801 -4.37 9.04 -30.50
C PRO A 801 -3.39 8.74 -31.65
N GLN A 802 -2.78 7.56 -31.66
CA GLN A 802 -1.81 7.11 -32.70
C GLN A 802 -2.47 6.75 -34.04
N GLU A 803 -3.77 6.56 -34.02
CA GLU A 803 -4.54 6.29 -35.26
C GLU A 803 -4.84 7.56 -36.05
N LYS A 804 -5.09 7.41 -37.33
CA LYS A 804 -5.56 8.50 -38.24
C LYS A 804 -6.81 9.15 -37.64
N LYS A 805 -6.95 10.48 -37.74
CA LYS A 805 -8.03 11.27 -37.12
C LYS A 805 -9.43 10.64 -37.28
N SER A 806 -9.74 10.05 -38.40
CA SER A 806 -11.04 9.37 -38.68
C SER A 806 -11.24 8.05 -37.92
N ARG A 807 -10.18 7.45 -37.36
CA ARG A 807 -10.20 6.14 -36.68
C ARG A 807 -9.88 6.21 -35.17
N ARG A 808 -9.53 7.36 -34.63
CA ARG A 808 -9.14 7.54 -33.23
C ARG A 808 -10.16 7.03 -32.23
N TRP A 809 -11.46 7.19 -32.52
CA TRP A 809 -12.53 6.67 -31.66
C TRP A 809 -12.81 5.19 -31.95
N ALA A 810 -11.99 4.32 -31.34
CA ALA A 810 -12.09 2.87 -31.50
C ALA A 810 -13.40 2.28 -30.95
N ILE A 811 -13.98 2.91 -29.91
CA ILE A 811 -15.27 2.51 -29.31
C ILE A 811 -16.42 2.49 -30.33
N THR A 812 -16.36 3.30 -31.38
CA THR A 812 -17.39 3.31 -32.44
C THR A 812 -17.22 2.19 -33.45
N ARG A 813 -16.07 1.51 -33.46
CA ARG A 813 -15.68 0.45 -34.39
C ARG A 813 -14.91 -0.65 -33.67
N PRO A 814 -15.52 -1.35 -32.73
CA PRO A 814 -14.83 -2.35 -31.93
C PRO A 814 -14.30 -3.48 -32.83
N ASN A 815 -12.97 -3.71 -32.74
CA ASN A 815 -12.29 -4.81 -33.42
C ASN A 815 -11.46 -5.55 -32.36
N PHE A 816 -11.78 -6.83 -32.15
CA PHE A 816 -11.06 -7.63 -31.14
C PHE A 816 -9.58 -7.87 -31.49
N LYS A 817 -9.21 -7.80 -32.78
CA LYS A 817 -7.84 -8.04 -33.21
C LYS A 817 -6.91 -6.87 -32.85
N ASP A 818 -7.38 -5.63 -33.01
CA ASP A 818 -6.53 -4.43 -32.91
C ASP A 818 -6.82 -3.59 -31.68
N ASN A 819 -8.03 -3.77 -31.08
CA ASN A 819 -8.53 -2.92 -30.00
C ASN A 819 -8.70 -3.63 -28.65
N PHE A 820 -8.22 -4.87 -28.53
CA PHE A 820 -8.36 -5.70 -27.35
C PHE A 820 -6.99 -6.11 -26.80
N ALA A 821 -6.82 -5.98 -25.50
CA ALA A 821 -5.68 -6.48 -24.76
C ALA A 821 -6.15 -7.35 -23.59
N LEU A 822 -5.42 -8.43 -23.31
CA LEU A 822 -5.65 -9.31 -22.17
C LEU A 822 -4.41 -9.33 -21.31
N HIS A 823 -4.58 -9.03 -20.02
CA HIS A 823 -3.49 -8.98 -19.05
C HIS A 823 -3.71 -9.98 -17.93
N PHE A 824 -2.69 -10.77 -17.65
CA PHE A 824 -2.59 -11.56 -16.44
C PHE A 824 -1.57 -10.92 -15.52
N ALA A 825 -1.93 -10.70 -14.27
CA ALA A 825 -1.03 -10.06 -13.32
C ALA A 825 -1.27 -10.52 -11.88
N VAL A 826 -0.33 -10.19 -10.99
CA VAL A 826 -0.39 -10.48 -9.56
C VAL A 826 -0.44 -9.17 -8.78
N GLY A 827 -1.33 -9.07 -7.80
CA GLY A 827 -1.55 -7.85 -7.02
C GLY A 827 -2.55 -6.87 -7.65
N TYR A 828 -2.91 -5.83 -6.90
CA TYR A 828 -3.70 -4.72 -7.41
C TYR A 828 -2.87 -3.85 -8.35
N PRO A 829 -3.48 -3.17 -9.35
CA PRO A 829 -2.75 -2.34 -10.30
C PRO A 829 -2.15 -1.07 -9.63
N PHE A 830 -2.77 -0.59 -8.57
CA PHE A 830 -2.37 0.60 -7.80
C PHE A 830 -3.00 0.59 -6.40
#